data_e9e72310784fb6fbbdc70a54c26516a1
#
_entry.id   e9e72310784fb6fbbdc70a54c26516a1
#
_cell.length_a   1.000
_cell.length_b   1.000
_cell.length_c   1.000
_cell.angle_alpha   90.00
_cell.angle_beta   90.00
_cell.angle_gamma   90.00
#
_symmetry.space_group_name_H-M   'P 1'
#
loop_
_entity.id
_entity.type
_entity.pdbx_description
1 polymer ?
#
loop_
_entity_poly.entity_id
_entity_poly.type
_entity_poly.pdbx_seq_one_letter_code
_entity_poly.pdbx_strand_id
1 'polypeptide(L)'
;MRVQGIGFALVGLVGIAAFAGGIASCGDDSGVSTFIGGGEGGTDDGGNVFNSEAGIIDKGCKPKSCLEAGFSCGPNADGCGGLIQCGDCKSPEFCGGKGFSQCGGTSSFRPDGAVICNPTTCNALGFDCGPAGDGCGGLLSCGTCTLPNICGGNGKSSVCGNSVPCLNLCKQQVACDSGTTTITGKVVAGTIQKYGSPDPVPGVLVYVPNSAIKPFTKGVQCSQCGADVTGDPLVQTTTAVDGTFTLTNVPVGNGIPVVIQLGRWRRQVTFNVSQCVTTAVGDIHMPRNKGEGDIPLTAISTGAVDGMECVLLKMGVDQAEFDNPGGTGRMELYTGNGAQINNATPPESQLVTSLVTLKDYDQVLFPCWGQEVIKAKGDQQNVIDYADNGGRVFATHFSYTWLFNIAPWSSTATWNVNAGTFNSATGEIDTSFQKGKTFASWLDLVGALSSKVPPRMTVNSPRHDFDAVNAPAARWMYTIGQNPNFPLHYTFDTPWGKQNQCGRVVYSDFHVTNSNTAGLDFPTECSGNPMTPQEKALEYMIWDLASCVPPPPKPLCTPVTCKDQNITCGPAGDGCGGLLQCGTCLAPGTCGGGGKYGQCGQPDANQCIPKTCVDLALNCGPAGDGCGGLLNCGTCVMPDTCGGGGVGGVCGNQTPK
;
A
#
# COMPACT_ATOMS: atom_id res chain seq x y z
N MET A 1 -48.35 -35.00 39.73
CA MET A 1 -48.50 -36.29 39.04
C MET A 1 -47.14 -36.55 38.39
N ARG A 2 -46.20 -37.32 38.99
CA ARG A 2 -46.03 -38.79 38.91
C ARG A 2 -46.26 -39.28 37.49
N VAL A 3 -45.29 -39.94 36.74
CA VAL A 3 -44.58 -41.21 37.03
C VAL A 3 -43.41 -41.28 36.03
N GLN A 4 -42.13 -41.53 36.39
CA GLN A 4 -41.33 -42.77 36.23
C GLN A 4 -41.24 -43.30 34.78
N GLY A 5 -40.13 -43.72 34.18
CA GLY A 5 -38.82 -44.21 34.64
C GLY A 5 -38.39 -45.33 33.67
N ILE A 6 -37.14 -45.86 33.91
CA ILE A 6 -36.51 -47.05 33.28
C ILE A 6 -35.70 -46.68 32.00
N GLY A 7 -34.40 -46.74 31.86
CA GLY A 7 -33.33 -47.56 32.45
C GLY A 7 -33.07 -48.84 31.65
N PHE A 8 -32.01 -48.85 30.81
CA PHE A 8 -31.25 -50.08 30.55
C PHE A 8 -29.81 -49.73 30.11
N ALA A 9 -28.88 -50.21 30.90
CA ALA A 9 -27.47 -50.33 30.59
C ALA A 9 -27.21 -51.65 29.87
N LEU A 10 -26.26 -51.70 28.96
CA LEU A 10 -25.54 -52.93 28.62
C LEU A 10 -24.08 -52.65 28.33
N VAL A 11 -23.28 -53.39 29.02
CA VAL A 11 -21.83 -53.51 29.09
C VAL A 11 -21.35 -54.52 28.04
N GLY A 12 -20.12 -54.31 27.52
CA GLY A 12 -19.39 -55.34 26.76
C GLY A 12 -18.10 -54.72 26.23
N LEU A 13 -17.11 -54.78 26.86
CA LEU A 13 -15.92 -55.57 27.16
C LEU A 13 -15.10 -56.06 25.95
N VAL A 14 -13.85 -55.53 25.90
CA VAL A 14 -12.54 -56.16 25.66
C VAL A 14 -12.10 -56.53 24.23
N GLY A 15 -10.92 -56.03 23.90
CA GLY A 15 -10.07 -56.52 22.84
C GLY A 15 -8.71 -55.81 22.80
N ILE A 16 -7.83 -56.20 23.73
CA ILE A 16 -6.41 -55.83 23.73
C ILE A 16 -5.69 -56.72 22.73
N ALA A 17 -4.90 -56.13 21.84
CA ALA A 17 -3.79 -56.86 21.19
C ALA A 17 -2.60 -55.91 21.04
N ALA A 18 -1.62 -56.14 21.89
CA ALA A 18 -0.27 -55.65 21.80
C ALA A 18 0.54 -56.53 20.81
N PHE A 19 1.31 -55.89 19.96
CA PHE A 19 2.50 -56.54 19.39
C PHE A 19 3.68 -55.57 19.47
N ALA A 20 4.65 -56.02 20.21
CA ALA A 20 5.97 -55.42 20.35
C ALA A 20 6.91 -56.05 19.29
N GLY A 21 7.91 -55.29 18.93
CA GLY A 21 9.16 -55.87 18.50
C GLY A 21 9.82 -55.29 17.23
N GLY A 22 10.99 -54.75 17.42
CA GLY A 22 11.93 -54.60 16.37
C GLY A 22 12.85 -53.39 16.48
N ILE A 23 13.81 -53.46 17.39
CA ILE A 23 15.00 -52.59 17.45
C ILE A 23 15.98 -53.09 16.37
N ALA A 24 16.51 -52.16 15.56
CA ALA A 24 17.81 -52.36 14.94
C ALA A 24 18.54 -51.02 14.85
N SER A 25 19.65 -50.98 15.52
CA SER A 25 20.66 -49.95 15.74
C SER A 25 21.73 -49.98 14.63
N CYS A 26 22.54 -48.89 14.60
CA CYS A 26 23.86 -48.67 14.02
C CYS A 26 23.88 -48.18 12.57
N GLY A 27 24.57 -47.06 12.33
CA GLY A 27 25.93 -46.75 12.42
C GLY A 27 26.28 -45.30 12.15
N ASP A 28 27.16 -44.83 12.96
CA ASP A 28 27.94 -43.59 12.84
C ASP A 28 28.71 -43.53 11.51
N ASP A 29 28.82 -42.31 10.95
CA ASP A 29 30.16 -41.86 10.56
C ASP A 29 30.27 -40.34 10.57
N SER A 30 31.21 -39.90 11.34
CA SER A 30 31.70 -38.57 11.56
C SER A 30 32.56 -38.07 10.39
N GLY A 31 32.35 -36.81 10.01
CA GLY A 31 33.25 -36.09 9.12
C GLY A 31 33.32 -34.63 9.50
N VAL A 32 33.99 -34.33 10.61
CA VAL A 32 34.43 -32.99 10.99
C VAL A 32 35.57 -32.56 10.07
N SER A 33 35.46 -31.42 9.45
CA SER A 33 36.59 -30.70 8.88
C SER A 33 36.57 -29.27 9.36
N THR A 34 37.29 -29.04 10.44
CA THR A 34 37.74 -27.75 10.96
C THR A 34 38.77 -27.12 10.05
N PHE A 35 38.61 -25.84 9.70
CA PHE A 35 39.75 -25.00 9.40
C PHE A 35 39.74 -23.78 10.32
N ILE A 36 40.76 -23.75 11.14
CA ILE A 36 41.19 -22.67 12.03
C ILE A 36 42.16 -21.75 11.29
N GLY A 37 42.07 -20.49 11.53
CA GLY A 37 43.08 -19.47 11.30
C GLY A 37 42.43 -18.12 11.31
N GLY A 38 42.45 -17.26 12.26
CA GLY A 38 43.51 -16.81 13.16
C GLY A 38 44.13 -15.52 12.59
N GLY A 39 43.81 -14.38 13.19
CA GLY A 39 44.45 -13.13 12.84
C GLY A 39 43.77 -11.93 13.54
N GLU A 40 44.37 -11.53 14.63
CA GLU A 40 44.01 -10.40 15.52
C GLU A 40 44.26 -9.02 14.89
N GLY A 41 43.48 -8.03 15.33
CA GLY A 41 44.04 -6.75 15.76
C GLY A 41 43.83 -5.55 14.85
N GLY A 42 43.19 -4.53 15.37
CA GLY A 42 43.36 -3.17 14.90
C GLY A 42 42.12 -2.29 15.04
N THR A 43 41.98 -1.61 16.15
CA THR A 43 41.16 -0.40 16.33
C THR A 43 41.69 0.70 15.43
N ASP A 44 40.81 1.44 14.75
CA ASP A 44 40.78 2.91 14.85
C ASP A 44 39.67 3.56 13.99
N ASP A 45 39.25 4.65 14.52
CA ASP A 45 38.26 5.63 14.19
C ASP A 45 38.06 6.07 12.74
N GLY A 46 36.81 6.36 12.45
CA GLY A 46 36.42 7.58 11.72
C GLY A 46 36.45 7.52 10.20
N GLY A 47 35.28 7.57 9.61
CA GLY A 47 35.18 8.00 8.22
C GLY A 47 34.13 7.26 7.41
N ASN A 48 32.99 7.90 7.23
CA ASN A 48 32.03 7.58 6.20
C ASN A 48 32.69 7.40 4.84
N VAL A 49 32.71 6.17 4.34
CA VAL A 49 32.69 5.91 2.89
C VAL A 49 31.90 4.63 2.70
N PHE A 50 30.68 4.74 2.23
CA PHE A 50 30.00 3.63 1.59
C PHE A 50 30.74 3.31 0.28
N ASN A 51 31.84 2.58 0.37
CA ASN A 51 32.37 1.78 -0.73
C ASN A 51 31.81 0.38 -0.57
N SER A 52 30.61 0.15 -1.08
CA SER A 52 30.23 -1.18 -1.50
C SER A 52 31.02 -1.52 -2.77
N GLU A 53 32.14 -2.17 -2.61
CA GLU A 53 32.65 -3.05 -3.67
C GLU A 53 31.67 -4.22 -3.84
N ALA A 54 30.48 -3.93 -4.34
CA ALA A 54 29.69 -4.89 -5.05
C ALA A 54 30.39 -5.08 -6.39
N GLY A 55 30.86 -6.31 -6.61
CA GLY A 55 31.42 -6.73 -7.87
C GLY A 55 30.59 -6.23 -9.05
N ILE A 56 31.31 -5.85 -10.09
CA ILE A 56 30.91 -5.51 -11.44
C ILE A 56 29.43 -5.79 -11.67
N ILE A 57 28.58 -4.78 -11.43
CA ILE A 57 27.24 -4.77 -11.98
C ILE A 57 27.45 -4.48 -13.44
N ASP A 58 27.46 -5.53 -14.18
CA ASP A 58 27.48 -5.52 -15.62
C ASP A 58 26.25 -4.71 -16.11
N LYS A 59 26.40 -3.99 -17.21
CA LYS A 59 25.44 -3.03 -17.76
C LYS A 59 24.17 -3.69 -18.31
N GLY A 60 23.49 -4.44 -17.44
CA GLY A 60 22.15 -4.96 -17.68
C GLY A 60 21.08 -3.87 -17.57
N CYS A 61 19.91 -4.18 -18.04
CA CYS A 61 18.78 -3.31 -17.83
C CYS A 61 18.62 -3.00 -16.33
N LYS A 62 18.51 -1.71 -15.98
CA LYS A 62 18.23 -1.30 -14.60
C LYS A 62 16.74 -1.06 -14.46
N PRO A 63 16.02 -1.88 -13.68
CA PRO A 63 14.61 -1.67 -13.42
C PRO A 63 14.36 -0.29 -12.83
N LYS A 64 13.33 0.39 -13.31
CA LYS A 64 12.91 1.70 -12.81
C LYS A 64 11.82 1.51 -11.76
N SER A 65 11.86 2.31 -10.72
CA SER A 65 10.73 2.48 -9.81
C SER A 65 9.63 3.33 -10.46
N CYS A 66 8.43 3.31 -9.88
CA CYS A 66 7.31 4.14 -10.32
C CYS A 66 7.68 5.62 -10.38
N LEU A 67 8.44 6.10 -9.39
CA LEU A 67 8.89 7.48 -9.32
C LEU A 67 9.87 7.83 -10.45
N GLU A 68 10.87 6.97 -10.69
CA GLU A 68 11.85 7.17 -11.76
C GLU A 68 11.22 7.11 -13.16
N ALA A 69 10.19 6.25 -13.32
CA ALA A 69 9.43 6.13 -14.57
C ALA A 69 8.40 7.26 -14.75
N GLY A 70 8.08 8.01 -13.69
CA GLY A 70 7.09 9.09 -13.71
C GLY A 70 5.64 8.61 -13.66
N PHE A 71 5.40 7.38 -13.14
CA PHE A 71 4.08 6.79 -13.00
C PHE A 71 3.54 6.98 -11.58
N SER A 72 2.25 7.22 -11.44
CA SER A 72 1.60 7.40 -10.14
C SER A 72 0.39 6.47 -9.95
N CYS A 73 0.07 5.64 -10.92
CA CYS A 73 -1.04 4.70 -10.80
C CYS A 73 -0.92 3.51 -11.75
N GLY A 74 -1.61 2.44 -11.37
CA GLY A 74 -1.77 1.23 -12.16
C GLY A 74 -0.52 0.36 -12.27
N PRO A 75 -0.66 -0.79 -12.93
CA PRO A 75 0.47 -1.62 -13.31
C PRO A 75 1.25 -0.96 -14.45
N ASN A 76 2.57 -1.01 -14.40
CA ASN A 76 3.45 -0.42 -15.41
C ASN A 76 4.69 -1.29 -15.63
N ALA A 77 5.41 -1.03 -16.73
CA ALA A 77 6.69 -1.68 -16.98
C ALA A 77 7.81 -1.05 -16.12
N ASP A 78 8.69 -1.87 -15.56
CA ASP A 78 9.96 -1.41 -14.97
C ASP A 78 11.02 -1.07 -16.03
N GLY A 79 10.72 -1.32 -17.28
CA GLY A 79 11.60 -1.14 -18.44
C GLY A 79 12.54 -2.31 -18.71
N CYS A 80 12.59 -3.31 -17.85
CA CYS A 80 13.44 -4.48 -17.95
C CYS A 80 12.66 -5.80 -18.11
N GLY A 81 11.37 -5.70 -18.42
CA GLY A 81 10.49 -6.87 -18.59
C GLY A 81 9.73 -7.22 -17.33
N GLY A 82 9.96 -6.53 -16.22
CA GLY A 82 9.23 -6.67 -14.99
C GLY A 82 8.05 -5.69 -14.89
N LEU A 83 7.16 -5.98 -13.94
CA LEU A 83 5.98 -5.18 -13.62
C LEU A 83 6.23 -4.40 -12.34
N ILE A 84 5.94 -3.09 -12.36
CA ILE A 84 5.86 -2.26 -11.16
C ILE A 84 4.40 -1.87 -10.92
N GLN A 85 3.99 -1.93 -9.65
CA GLN A 85 2.69 -1.45 -9.22
C GLN A 85 2.84 -0.04 -8.68
N CYS A 86 2.19 0.92 -9.36
CA CYS A 86 2.30 2.32 -9.01
C CYS A 86 1.10 2.82 -8.18
N GLY A 87 0.29 1.88 -7.67
CA GLY A 87 -0.83 2.16 -6.79
C GLY A 87 -2.07 2.66 -7.53
N ASP A 88 -2.97 3.28 -6.77
CA ASP A 88 -4.25 3.76 -7.25
C ASP A 88 -4.43 5.24 -6.97
N CYS A 89 -5.24 5.89 -7.78
CA CYS A 89 -5.52 7.30 -7.65
C CYS A 89 -6.48 7.59 -6.50
N LYS A 90 -6.28 8.72 -5.84
CA LYS A 90 -7.19 9.22 -4.81
C LYS A 90 -8.45 9.78 -5.45
N SER A 91 -9.59 9.47 -4.85
CA SER A 91 -10.86 10.06 -5.31
C SER A 91 -10.82 11.60 -5.21
N PRO A 92 -11.32 12.34 -6.21
CA PRO A 92 -12.04 11.90 -7.42
C PRO A 92 -11.12 11.61 -8.63
N GLU A 93 -9.81 11.58 -8.46
CA GLU A 93 -8.87 11.35 -9.54
C GLU A 93 -8.92 9.90 -10.06
N PHE A 94 -8.58 9.69 -11.34
CA PHE A 94 -8.47 8.37 -11.96
C PHE A 94 -7.15 8.22 -12.71
N CYS A 95 -6.72 6.99 -12.92
CA CYS A 95 -5.48 6.69 -13.63
C CYS A 95 -5.61 7.06 -15.10
N GLY A 96 -4.65 7.80 -15.61
CA GLY A 96 -4.67 8.36 -16.96
C GLY A 96 -5.32 9.75 -17.04
N GLY A 97 -5.85 10.29 -15.94
CA GLY A 97 -6.53 11.57 -15.94
C GLY A 97 -5.65 12.80 -16.14
N LYS A 98 -4.33 12.69 -15.92
CA LYS A 98 -3.32 13.74 -16.19
C LYS A 98 -2.30 13.34 -17.25
N GLY A 99 -2.36 12.12 -17.74
CA GLY A 99 -1.40 11.57 -18.69
C GLY A 99 -1.18 10.09 -18.43
N PHE A 100 -0.32 9.49 -19.24
CA PHE A 100 -0.04 8.06 -19.19
C PHE A 100 0.35 7.59 -17.79
N SER A 101 -0.46 6.68 -17.21
CA SER A 101 -0.27 6.13 -15.84
C SER A 101 -0.07 7.20 -14.77
N GLN A 102 -0.74 8.34 -14.90
CA GLN A 102 -0.73 9.43 -13.92
C GLN A 102 -2.14 9.71 -13.39
N CYS A 103 -2.24 9.90 -12.08
CA CYS A 103 -3.48 10.26 -11.42
C CYS A 103 -3.91 11.67 -11.78
N GLY A 104 -5.20 11.86 -12.05
CA GLY A 104 -5.81 13.17 -12.30
C GLY A 104 -7.23 13.08 -12.83
N GLY A 105 -7.79 14.24 -13.22
CA GLY A 105 -9.17 14.35 -13.64
C GLY A 105 -10.17 14.16 -12.49
N THR A 106 -11.42 14.51 -12.73
CA THR A 106 -12.51 14.41 -11.74
C THR A 106 -13.63 13.45 -12.17
N SER A 107 -13.51 12.86 -13.37
CA SER A 107 -14.48 11.90 -13.90
C SER A 107 -13.81 11.05 -14.98
N SER A 108 -14.04 9.76 -14.93
CA SER A 108 -13.57 8.81 -15.95
C SER A 108 -14.45 8.76 -17.20
N PHE A 109 -15.56 9.51 -17.22
CA PHE A 109 -16.50 9.56 -18.34
C PHE A 109 -16.85 11.01 -18.69
N ARG A 110 -17.04 11.29 -19.97
CA ARG A 110 -17.66 12.52 -20.44
C ARG A 110 -19.18 12.47 -20.16
N PRO A 111 -19.87 13.63 -20.19
CA PRO A 111 -21.33 13.65 -20.07
C PRO A 111 -22.09 12.82 -21.11
N ASP A 112 -21.43 12.50 -22.24
CA ASP A 112 -21.94 11.64 -23.33
C ASP A 112 -21.64 10.14 -23.09
N GLY A 113 -21.02 9.77 -21.95
CA GLY A 113 -20.67 8.39 -21.60
C GLY A 113 -19.35 7.88 -22.20
N ALA A 114 -18.60 8.72 -22.93
CA ALA A 114 -17.31 8.33 -23.49
C ALA A 114 -16.22 8.26 -22.39
N VAL A 115 -15.33 7.27 -22.50
CA VAL A 115 -14.18 7.10 -21.60
C VAL A 115 -13.19 8.26 -21.81
N ILE A 116 -12.83 8.96 -20.73
CA ILE A 116 -11.90 10.10 -20.81
C ILE A 116 -10.45 9.63 -20.93
N CYS A 117 -10.09 8.47 -20.36
CA CYS A 117 -8.80 7.86 -20.57
C CYS A 117 -8.85 6.94 -21.79
N ASN A 118 -7.94 7.15 -22.74
CA ASN A 118 -7.82 6.32 -23.95
C ASN A 118 -6.65 5.34 -23.75
N PRO A 119 -6.91 4.02 -23.52
CA PRO A 119 -5.85 3.05 -23.33
C PRO A 119 -4.91 3.00 -24.53
N THR A 120 -3.60 2.96 -24.26
CA THR A 120 -2.58 2.80 -25.30
C THR A 120 -2.31 1.33 -25.61
N THR A 121 -1.41 1.06 -26.54
CA THR A 121 -0.99 -0.29 -26.94
C THR A 121 0.54 -0.43 -26.84
N CYS A 122 1.03 -1.66 -26.76
CA CYS A 122 2.47 -1.94 -26.76
C CYS A 122 3.20 -1.33 -27.96
N ASN A 123 2.58 -1.40 -29.14
CA ASN A 123 3.14 -0.82 -30.36
C ASN A 123 3.22 0.71 -30.30
N ALA A 124 2.20 1.37 -29.78
CA ALA A 124 2.20 2.83 -29.60
C ALA A 124 3.25 3.30 -28.56
N LEU A 125 3.57 2.43 -27.58
CA LEU A 125 4.64 2.67 -26.60
C LEU A 125 6.03 2.35 -27.16
N GLY A 126 6.13 1.69 -28.31
CA GLY A 126 7.38 1.17 -28.85
C GLY A 126 7.96 0.04 -28.00
N PHE A 127 7.12 -0.71 -27.30
CA PHE A 127 7.48 -1.86 -26.46
C PHE A 127 7.24 -3.15 -27.23
N ASP A 128 8.20 -4.07 -27.16
CA ASP A 128 8.12 -5.40 -27.77
C ASP A 128 8.28 -6.51 -26.75
N CYS A 129 8.42 -6.18 -25.47
CA CYS A 129 8.54 -7.16 -24.40
C CYS A 129 8.07 -6.67 -23.04
N GLY A 130 7.71 -7.64 -22.20
CA GLY A 130 7.31 -7.43 -20.81
C GLY A 130 5.87 -6.96 -20.62
N PRO A 131 5.43 -6.85 -19.38
CA PRO A 131 4.18 -6.19 -19.04
C PRO A 131 4.34 -4.68 -19.16
N ALA A 132 3.25 -3.98 -19.45
CA ALA A 132 3.20 -2.52 -19.46
C ALA A 132 1.82 -2.05 -18.99
N GLY A 133 1.72 -0.82 -18.47
CA GLY A 133 0.44 -0.18 -18.26
C GLY A 133 -0.16 0.30 -19.59
N ASP A 134 -1.49 0.31 -19.68
CA ASP A 134 -2.20 0.92 -20.79
C ASP A 134 -2.37 2.44 -20.64
N GLY A 135 -1.85 3.00 -19.55
CA GLY A 135 -1.95 4.42 -19.21
C GLY A 135 -3.24 4.79 -18.47
N CYS A 136 -4.21 3.87 -18.39
CA CYS A 136 -5.53 4.06 -17.78
C CYS A 136 -5.77 3.15 -16.55
N GLY A 137 -4.72 2.50 -16.06
CA GLY A 137 -4.77 1.57 -14.93
C GLY A 137 -4.93 0.10 -15.33
N GLY A 138 -5.05 -0.21 -16.62
CA GLY A 138 -5.05 -1.57 -17.14
C GLY A 138 -3.65 -2.08 -17.47
N LEU A 139 -3.52 -3.40 -17.62
CA LEU A 139 -2.29 -4.12 -17.91
C LEU A 139 -2.24 -4.57 -19.37
N LEU A 140 -1.11 -4.30 -20.04
CA LEU A 140 -0.75 -4.82 -21.35
C LEU A 140 0.30 -5.91 -21.21
N SER A 141 0.29 -6.89 -22.12
CA SER A 141 1.38 -7.84 -22.31
C SER A 141 2.02 -7.57 -23.65
N CYS A 142 3.26 -7.06 -23.64
CA CYS A 142 3.95 -6.61 -24.84
C CYS A 142 4.86 -7.68 -25.48
N GLY A 143 4.74 -8.93 -25.04
CA GLY A 143 5.46 -10.04 -25.59
C GLY A 143 6.68 -10.47 -24.77
N THR A 144 7.48 -11.36 -25.34
CA THR A 144 8.69 -11.93 -24.74
C THR A 144 9.85 -11.89 -25.72
N CYS A 145 11.04 -11.70 -25.23
CA CYS A 145 12.24 -11.72 -26.07
C CYS A 145 12.69 -13.14 -26.39
N THR A 146 13.17 -13.33 -27.64
CA THR A 146 13.83 -14.57 -28.01
C THR A 146 15.26 -14.57 -27.47
N LEU A 147 15.63 -15.59 -26.71
CA LEU A 147 16.99 -15.71 -26.20
C LEU A 147 18.02 -15.68 -27.34
N PRO A 148 19.18 -15.03 -27.17
CA PRO A 148 19.75 -14.49 -25.92
C PRO A 148 19.31 -13.08 -25.54
N ASN A 149 18.37 -12.47 -26.26
CA ASN A 149 17.89 -11.14 -25.94
C ASN A 149 17.01 -11.14 -24.67
N ILE A 150 17.13 -10.08 -23.89
CA ILE A 150 16.29 -9.82 -22.71
C ILE A 150 15.52 -8.51 -22.88
N CYS A 151 14.42 -8.40 -22.19
CA CYS A 151 13.65 -7.18 -22.15
C CYS A 151 14.43 -6.08 -21.41
N GLY A 152 14.57 -4.91 -22.04
CA GLY A 152 15.39 -3.83 -21.54
C GLY A 152 16.89 -3.99 -21.82
N GLY A 153 17.28 -5.02 -22.57
CA GLY A 153 18.66 -5.22 -22.99
C GLY A 153 19.20 -4.06 -23.82
N ASN A 154 20.51 -3.83 -23.81
CA ASN A 154 21.16 -2.66 -24.38
C ASN A 154 20.69 -1.33 -23.80
N GLY A 155 20.07 -1.33 -22.61
CA GLY A 155 19.60 -0.11 -21.91
C GLY A 155 18.35 0.53 -22.50
N LYS A 156 17.61 -0.14 -23.41
CA LYS A 156 16.38 0.38 -24.00
C LYS A 156 15.16 -0.26 -23.31
N SER A 157 14.47 0.51 -22.49
CA SER A 157 13.33 0.06 -21.67
C SER A 157 12.27 -0.67 -22.49
N SER A 158 11.82 -1.85 -22.00
CA SER A 158 10.75 -2.67 -22.57
C SER A 158 10.95 -3.02 -24.06
N VAL A 159 12.22 -3.07 -24.51
CA VAL A 159 12.63 -3.49 -25.86
C VAL A 159 13.64 -4.63 -25.74
N CYS A 160 13.47 -5.64 -26.57
CA CYS A 160 14.38 -6.77 -26.61
C CYS A 160 15.80 -6.36 -27.06
N GLY A 161 16.79 -6.70 -26.26
CA GLY A 161 18.19 -6.39 -26.56
C GLY A 161 19.14 -7.43 -25.99
N ASN A 162 20.44 -7.32 -26.32
CA ASN A 162 21.45 -8.27 -25.87
C ASN A 162 21.49 -8.36 -24.33
N SER A 163 21.59 -9.58 -23.85
CA SER A 163 21.62 -9.89 -22.42
C SER A 163 23.00 -9.65 -21.82
N VAL A 164 22.98 -9.17 -20.60
CA VAL A 164 24.03 -9.39 -19.62
C VAL A 164 24.05 -10.89 -19.22
N PRO A 165 25.16 -11.44 -18.71
CA PRO A 165 25.19 -12.83 -18.27
C PRO A 165 24.06 -13.13 -17.30
N CYS A 166 23.11 -13.92 -17.72
CA CYS A 166 22.05 -14.42 -16.88
C CYS A 166 22.63 -15.33 -15.82
N LEU A 167 22.36 -15.05 -14.55
CA LEU A 167 22.72 -15.88 -13.40
C LEU A 167 21.47 -16.51 -12.80
N ASN A 168 21.62 -17.69 -12.17
CA ASN A 168 20.54 -18.40 -11.47
C ASN A 168 19.37 -18.84 -12.38
N LEU A 169 18.12 -18.63 -11.94
CA LEU A 169 16.90 -19.15 -12.59
C LEU A 169 16.64 -18.59 -13.98
N CYS A 170 17.14 -17.41 -14.30
CA CYS A 170 17.01 -16.88 -15.65
C CYS A 170 17.63 -17.79 -16.72
N LYS A 171 18.63 -18.62 -16.38
CA LYS A 171 19.21 -19.65 -17.27
C LYS A 171 18.20 -20.75 -17.64
N GLN A 172 17.13 -20.87 -16.89
CA GLN A 172 16.09 -21.88 -17.08
C GLN A 172 14.89 -21.32 -17.85
N GLN A 173 14.91 -20.04 -18.22
CA GLN A 173 13.92 -19.50 -19.16
C GLN A 173 14.26 -20.00 -20.56
N VAL A 174 13.31 -20.61 -21.23
CA VAL A 174 13.49 -21.25 -22.54
C VAL A 174 12.55 -20.64 -23.57
N ALA A 175 13.05 -20.47 -24.79
CA ALA A 175 12.21 -20.09 -25.91
C ALA A 175 11.33 -21.27 -26.34
N CYS A 176 10.14 -20.96 -26.81
CA CYS A 176 9.19 -21.94 -27.36
C CYS A 176 8.97 -21.66 -28.85
N ASP A 177 8.85 -22.72 -29.64
CA ASP A 177 8.49 -22.60 -31.06
C ASP A 177 7.06 -22.08 -31.23
N SER A 178 6.18 -22.38 -30.27
CA SER A 178 4.84 -21.85 -30.16
C SER A 178 4.39 -21.76 -28.70
N GLY A 179 3.63 -20.72 -28.36
CA GLY A 179 3.16 -20.47 -26.99
C GLY A 179 4.28 -19.97 -26.06
N THR A 180 4.07 -20.12 -24.76
CA THR A 180 5.02 -19.71 -23.70
C THR A 180 4.98 -20.71 -22.54
N THR A 181 6.06 -20.80 -21.78
CA THR A 181 6.04 -21.49 -20.49
C THR A 181 5.29 -20.62 -19.49
N THR A 182 4.17 -21.11 -18.97
CA THR A 182 3.20 -20.30 -18.21
C THR A 182 2.82 -21.00 -16.91
N ILE A 183 2.64 -20.22 -15.85
CA ILE A 183 1.95 -20.65 -14.62
C ILE A 183 0.64 -19.86 -14.49
N THR A 184 -0.46 -20.56 -14.23
CA THR A 184 -1.74 -19.97 -13.89
C THR A 184 -2.23 -20.48 -12.54
N GLY A 185 -2.89 -19.63 -11.78
CA GLY A 185 -3.43 -19.97 -10.47
C GLY A 185 -4.35 -18.89 -9.94
N LYS A 186 -4.70 -19.03 -8.67
CA LYS A 186 -5.54 -18.08 -7.95
C LYS A 186 -4.98 -17.85 -6.56
N VAL A 187 -4.92 -16.60 -6.12
CA VAL A 187 -4.57 -16.27 -4.73
C VAL A 187 -5.85 -16.05 -3.94
N VAL A 188 -5.91 -16.69 -2.78
CA VAL A 188 -7.07 -16.66 -1.89
C VAL A 188 -6.65 -16.35 -0.45
N ALA A 189 -7.57 -15.92 0.39
CA ALA A 189 -7.37 -15.78 1.83
C ALA A 189 -6.99 -17.12 2.48
N GLY A 190 -6.48 -17.09 3.70
CA GLY A 190 -6.14 -18.28 4.47
C GLY A 190 -7.32 -19.01 5.08
N THR A 191 -8.55 -18.53 4.89
CA THR A 191 -9.80 -19.01 5.50
C THR A 191 -9.89 -20.53 5.48
N ILE A 192 -10.15 -21.12 6.63
CA ILE A 192 -10.33 -22.57 6.79
C ILE A 192 -11.81 -22.94 6.62
N GLN A 193 -12.08 -24.20 6.27
CA GLN A 193 -13.43 -24.71 5.97
C GLN A 193 -14.46 -24.40 7.08
N LYS A 194 -14.04 -24.31 8.34
CA LYS A 194 -14.91 -23.94 9.47
C LYS A 194 -15.60 -22.59 9.25
N TYR A 195 -14.92 -21.64 8.62
CA TYR A 195 -15.40 -20.28 8.40
C TYR A 195 -15.90 -20.02 6.97
N GLY A 196 -15.98 -21.06 6.14
CA GLY A 196 -16.45 -21.00 4.78
C GLY A 196 -15.37 -21.25 3.73
N SER A 197 -15.65 -20.89 2.50
CA SER A 197 -14.68 -20.94 1.40
C SER A 197 -13.76 -19.72 1.47
N PRO A 198 -12.47 -19.89 1.16
CA PRO A 198 -11.55 -18.75 1.08
C PRO A 198 -12.00 -17.74 0.03
N ASP A 199 -12.01 -16.46 0.40
CA ASP A 199 -12.30 -15.38 -0.54
C ASP A 199 -11.05 -15.05 -1.40
N PRO A 200 -11.22 -14.62 -2.65
CA PRO A 200 -10.10 -14.24 -3.52
C PRO A 200 -9.42 -12.97 -3.03
N VAL A 201 -8.10 -12.87 -3.19
CA VAL A 201 -7.35 -11.67 -2.83
C VAL A 201 -6.90 -10.94 -4.09
N PRO A 202 -7.47 -9.76 -4.40
CA PRO A 202 -7.10 -8.96 -5.54
C PRO A 202 -5.81 -8.15 -5.30
N GLY A 203 -5.11 -7.80 -6.39
CA GLY A 203 -3.96 -6.91 -6.33
C GLY A 203 -2.70 -7.51 -5.68
N VAL A 204 -2.67 -8.82 -5.43
CA VAL A 204 -1.49 -9.51 -4.92
C VAL A 204 -0.43 -9.57 -6.01
N LEU A 205 0.77 -9.10 -5.72
CA LEU A 205 1.92 -9.30 -6.60
C LEU A 205 2.32 -10.78 -6.59
N VAL A 206 2.41 -11.37 -7.77
CA VAL A 206 2.86 -12.75 -7.98
C VAL A 206 4.12 -12.73 -8.86
N TYR A 207 5.22 -13.33 -8.41
CA TYR A 207 6.47 -13.28 -9.16
C TYR A 207 7.35 -14.51 -8.96
N VAL A 208 8.23 -14.74 -9.92
CA VAL A 208 9.33 -15.72 -9.81
C VAL A 208 10.61 -14.95 -9.46
N PRO A 209 11.21 -15.13 -8.28
CA PRO A 209 12.45 -14.47 -7.92
C PRO A 209 13.63 -15.16 -8.62
N ASN A 210 14.60 -14.37 -9.11
CA ASN A 210 15.86 -14.89 -9.67
C ASN A 210 16.89 -15.24 -8.58
N SER A 211 16.79 -14.59 -7.43
CA SER A 211 17.64 -14.81 -6.26
C SER A 211 16.79 -14.98 -4.99
N ALA A 212 17.43 -15.34 -3.88
CA ALA A 212 16.72 -15.49 -2.62
C ALA A 212 16.06 -14.18 -2.19
N ILE A 213 14.78 -14.26 -1.78
CA ILE A 213 14.07 -13.10 -1.20
C ILE A 213 14.70 -12.72 0.15
N LYS A 214 14.78 -11.41 0.41
CA LYS A 214 15.33 -10.89 1.68
C LYS A 214 14.21 -10.80 2.73
N PRO A 215 14.50 -11.04 4.01
CA PRO A 215 13.57 -10.75 5.09
C PRO A 215 13.14 -9.29 5.09
N PHE A 216 11.93 -9.00 5.56
CA PHE A 216 11.53 -7.63 5.80
C PHE A 216 12.31 -7.01 6.97
N THR A 217 12.62 -5.72 6.87
CA THR A 217 13.14 -4.94 7.98
C THR A 217 12.11 -4.89 9.10
N LYS A 218 12.53 -5.09 10.35
CA LYS A 218 11.64 -5.01 11.51
C LYS A 218 11.06 -3.60 11.66
N GLY A 219 9.80 -3.53 12.08
CA GLY A 219 9.09 -2.30 12.38
C GLY A 219 8.61 -1.54 11.12
N VAL A 220 7.90 -0.45 11.37
CA VAL A 220 7.31 0.39 10.33
C VAL A 220 8.38 0.97 9.41
N GLN A 221 8.10 0.97 8.13
CA GLN A 221 8.94 1.56 7.09
C GLN A 221 8.08 2.44 6.18
N CYS A 222 8.62 3.58 5.79
CA CYS A 222 7.98 4.43 4.80
C CYS A 222 8.25 3.88 3.40
N SER A 223 7.52 2.82 3.03
CA SER A 223 7.66 2.13 1.76
C SER A 223 6.53 2.52 0.81
N GLN A 224 6.90 2.97 -0.38
CA GLN A 224 5.98 3.21 -1.49
C GLN A 224 5.92 2.01 -2.43
N CYS A 225 4.96 2.00 -3.36
CA CYS A 225 4.80 0.88 -4.30
C CYS A 225 6.10 0.59 -5.06
N GLY A 226 6.51 -0.69 -5.03
CA GLY A 226 7.73 -1.20 -5.66
C GLY A 226 8.96 -1.27 -4.72
N ALA A 227 8.93 -0.64 -3.55
CA ALA A 227 10.11 -0.58 -2.66
C ALA A 227 10.43 -1.90 -1.93
N ASP A 228 9.41 -2.70 -1.61
CA ASP A 228 9.56 -3.90 -0.76
C ASP A 228 9.69 -5.22 -1.53
N VAL A 229 9.84 -5.17 -2.86
CA VAL A 229 10.00 -6.36 -3.69
C VAL A 229 11.47 -6.76 -3.73
N THR A 230 11.76 -8.00 -3.37
CA THR A 230 13.14 -8.53 -3.30
C THR A 230 13.27 -9.82 -4.09
N GLY A 231 14.51 -10.25 -4.33
CA GLY A 231 14.80 -11.50 -5.06
C GLY A 231 14.96 -11.32 -6.56
N ASP A 232 15.05 -10.08 -7.06
CA ASP A 232 15.25 -9.76 -8.49
C ASP A 232 14.23 -10.50 -9.37
N PRO A 233 12.94 -10.09 -9.37
CA PRO A 233 11.90 -10.80 -10.10
C PRO A 233 12.21 -10.98 -11.58
N LEU A 234 12.16 -12.23 -12.07
CA LEU A 234 12.31 -12.56 -13.49
C LEU A 234 11.04 -12.29 -14.29
N VAL A 235 9.92 -12.67 -13.71
CA VAL A 235 8.58 -12.48 -14.26
C VAL A 235 7.64 -12.17 -13.12
N GLN A 236 6.70 -11.29 -13.35
CA GLN A 236 5.73 -10.88 -12.33
C GLN A 236 4.40 -10.45 -12.94
N THR A 237 3.36 -10.53 -12.15
CA THR A 237 2.00 -10.10 -12.48
C THR A 237 1.26 -9.74 -11.20
N THR A 238 0.04 -9.24 -11.30
CA THR A 238 -0.86 -9.05 -10.15
C THR A 238 -2.13 -9.84 -10.34
N THR A 239 -2.74 -10.23 -9.22
CA THR A 239 -4.02 -10.93 -9.27
C THR A 239 -5.15 -10.00 -9.71
N ALA A 240 -6.06 -10.55 -10.52
CA ALA A 240 -7.33 -9.93 -10.87
C ALA A 240 -8.27 -9.85 -9.66
N VAL A 241 -9.46 -9.25 -9.83
CA VAL A 241 -10.45 -9.10 -8.76
C VAL A 241 -10.91 -10.44 -8.19
N ASP A 242 -10.92 -11.48 -9.00
CA ASP A 242 -11.26 -12.86 -8.62
C ASP A 242 -10.05 -13.65 -8.07
N GLY A 243 -8.92 -13.00 -7.85
CA GLY A 243 -7.69 -13.59 -7.35
C GLY A 243 -6.87 -14.34 -8.41
N THR A 244 -7.36 -14.49 -9.65
CA THR A 244 -6.64 -15.21 -10.70
C THR A 244 -5.39 -14.48 -11.18
N PHE A 245 -4.38 -15.23 -11.59
CA PHE A 245 -3.15 -14.70 -12.17
C PHE A 245 -2.61 -15.57 -13.30
N THR A 246 -1.81 -14.96 -14.15
CA THR A 246 -1.06 -15.63 -15.21
C THR A 246 0.37 -15.08 -15.23
N LEU A 247 1.36 -15.96 -15.02
CA LEU A 247 2.79 -15.67 -15.20
C LEU A 247 3.26 -16.32 -16.50
N THR A 248 3.73 -15.52 -17.44
CA THR A 248 4.27 -15.99 -18.71
C THR A 248 5.80 -15.96 -18.70
N ASN A 249 6.41 -16.76 -19.55
CA ASN A 249 7.87 -16.87 -19.69
C ASN A 249 8.59 -17.25 -18.37
N VAL A 250 7.97 -18.13 -17.60
CA VAL A 250 8.55 -18.61 -16.33
C VAL A 250 9.69 -19.60 -16.60
N PRO A 251 10.69 -19.69 -15.70
CA PRO A 251 11.75 -20.70 -15.79
C PRO A 251 11.18 -22.12 -15.74
N VAL A 252 11.82 -23.05 -16.46
CA VAL A 252 11.48 -24.47 -16.44
C VAL A 252 12.31 -25.21 -15.38
N GLY A 253 11.74 -26.24 -14.78
CA GLY A 253 12.46 -27.09 -13.81
C GLY A 253 11.60 -27.53 -12.64
N ASN A 254 12.24 -28.25 -11.73
CA ASN A 254 11.62 -28.70 -10.49
C ASN A 254 11.85 -27.66 -9.38
N GLY A 255 10.80 -27.42 -8.57
CA GLY A 255 10.93 -26.53 -7.42
C GLY A 255 11.08 -25.06 -7.78
N ILE A 256 10.54 -24.60 -8.91
CA ILE A 256 10.56 -23.18 -9.29
C ILE A 256 9.81 -22.38 -8.22
N PRO A 257 10.45 -21.41 -7.56
CA PRO A 257 9.81 -20.60 -6.53
C PRO A 257 8.85 -19.58 -7.15
N VAL A 258 7.68 -19.47 -6.57
CA VAL A 258 6.69 -18.43 -6.85
C VAL A 258 6.38 -17.72 -5.55
N VAL A 259 6.49 -16.41 -5.55
CA VAL A 259 6.19 -15.56 -4.40
C VAL A 259 4.88 -14.83 -4.65
N ILE A 260 4.00 -14.87 -3.66
CA ILE A 260 2.81 -14.03 -3.58
C ILE A 260 3.04 -12.99 -2.48
N GLN A 261 2.79 -11.70 -2.76
CA GLN A 261 3.06 -10.61 -1.82
C GLN A 261 2.01 -9.51 -1.91
N LEU A 262 1.47 -9.11 -0.75
CA LEU A 262 0.64 -7.92 -0.58
C LEU A 262 1.11 -7.14 0.65
N GLY A 263 1.82 -6.05 0.42
CA GLY A 263 2.54 -5.35 1.49
C GLY A 263 3.49 -6.29 2.21
N ARG A 264 3.30 -6.47 3.52
CA ARG A 264 4.11 -7.38 4.35
C ARG A 264 3.52 -8.78 4.53
N TRP A 265 2.41 -9.07 3.89
CA TRP A 265 1.94 -10.43 3.70
C TRP A 265 2.69 -11.04 2.52
N ARG A 266 3.50 -12.08 2.76
CA ARG A 266 4.30 -12.70 1.71
C ARG A 266 4.47 -14.19 1.95
N ARG A 267 4.27 -14.98 0.90
CA ARG A 267 4.48 -16.42 0.92
C ARG A 267 5.24 -16.85 -0.32
N GLN A 268 6.19 -17.76 -0.14
CA GLN A 268 6.89 -18.43 -1.23
C GLN A 268 6.45 -19.89 -1.28
N VAL A 269 6.06 -20.33 -2.46
CA VAL A 269 5.72 -21.72 -2.78
C VAL A 269 6.57 -22.20 -3.95
N THR A 270 6.65 -23.51 -4.19
CA THR A 270 7.45 -24.04 -5.30
C THR A 270 6.62 -24.95 -6.18
N PHE A 271 6.88 -24.92 -7.49
CA PHE A 271 6.19 -25.74 -8.48
C PHE A 271 7.16 -26.40 -9.45
N ASN A 272 6.76 -27.55 -10.00
CA ASN A 272 7.44 -28.16 -11.12
C ASN A 272 6.85 -27.58 -12.41
N VAL A 273 7.68 -27.00 -13.26
CA VAL A 273 7.29 -26.29 -14.47
C VAL A 273 7.88 -26.97 -15.68
N SER A 274 7.03 -27.40 -16.59
CA SER A 274 7.45 -28.01 -17.87
C SER A 274 7.53 -26.96 -18.97
N GLN A 275 8.45 -27.17 -19.92
CA GLN A 275 8.71 -26.26 -21.03
C GLN A 275 7.49 -26.11 -21.93
N CYS A 276 7.19 -24.86 -22.35
CA CYS A 276 6.24 -24.51 -23.41
C CYS A 276 4.79 -24.99 -23.16
N VAL A 277 4.44 -25.18 -21.90
CA VAL A 277 3.06 -25.53 -21.48
C VAL A 277 2.60 -24.63 -20.36
N THR A 278 1.27 -24.59 -20.17
CA THR A 278 0.66 -23.94 -19.02
C THR A 278 0.58 -24.91 -17.85
N THR A 279 1.20 -24.56 -16.73
CA THR A 279 1.08 -25.26 -15.46
C THR A 279 0.01 -24.57 -14.61
N ALA A 280 -1.13 -25.22 -14.43
CA ALA A 280 -2.18 -24.76 -13.52
C ALA A 280 -1.86 -25.24 -12.09
N VAL A 281 -1.66 -24.29 -11.17
CA VAL A 281 -1.23 -24.58 -9.79
C VAL A 281 -2.37 -24.55 -8.78
N GLY A 282 -3.59 -24.19 -9.22
CA GLY A 282 -4.77 -24.09 -8.34
C GLY A 282 -4.71 -22.88 -7.41
N ASP A 283 -5.31 -23.03 -6.24
CA ASP A 283 -5.41 -21.97 -5.24
C ASP A 283 -4.13 -21.92 -4.39
N ILE A 284 -3.56 -20.73 -4.26
CA ILE A 284 -2.45 -20.43 -3.34
C ILE A 284 -3.01 -19.50 -2.27
N HIS A 285 -3.09 -19.96 -1.03
CA HIS A 285 -3.59 -19.11 0.04
C HIS A 285 -2.50 -18.19 0.60
N MET A 286 -2.89 -17.02 1.09
CA MET A 286 -2.04 -16.12 1.87
C MET A 286 -1.53 -16.84 3.13
N PRO A 287 -0.35 -16.45 3.69
CA PRO A 287 0.20 -17.14 4.84
C PRO A 287 -0.76 -17.06 6.04
N ARG A 288 -0.97 -18.19 6.71
CA ARG A 288 -1.79 -18.32 7.94
C ARG A 288 -0.97 -18.12 9.21
N ASN A 289 0.30 -18.44 9.11
CA ASN A 289 1.24 -18.36 10.22
C ASN A 289 2.65 -18.07 9.70
N LYS A 290 3.53 -17.68 10.63
CA LYS A 290 4.95 -17.35 10.33
C LYS A 290 5.77 -18.54 9.78
N GLY A 291 5.29 -19.77 9.91
CA GLY A 291 5.93 -20.96 9.30
C GLY A 291 5.62 -21.08 7.80
N GLU A 292 4.52 -20.50 7.32
CA GLU A 292 4.14 -20.50 5.90
C GLU A 292 4.69 -19.29 5.14
N GLY A 293 4.99 -18.19 5.86
CA GLY A 293 5.47 -16.97 5.24
C GLY A 293 5.49 -15.78 6.20
N ASP A 294 5.65 -14.59 5.64
CA ASP A 294 5.63 -13.36 6.42
C ASP A 294 4.18 -12.88 6.63
N ILE A 295 3.85 -12.55 7.87
CA ILE A 295 2.61 -11.89 8.30
C ILE A 295 3.00 -10.57 8.94
N PRO A 296 2.33 -9.43 8.64
CA PRO A 296 2.62 -8.17 9.29
C PRO A 296 2.45 -8.26 10.81
N LEU A 297 3.39 -7.71 11.57
CA LEU A 297 3.23 -7.60 13.02
C LEU A 297 2.12 -6.57 13.30
N THR A 298 1.06 -7.04 13.92
CA THR A 298 -0.18 -6.28 14.11
C THR A 298 -0.46 -6.09 15.58
N ALA A 299 -0.62 -4.85 16.02
CA ALA A 299 -1.20 -4.56 17.33
C ALA A 299 -2.72 -4.39 17.20
N ILE A 300 -3.49 -4.99 18.09
CA ILE A 300 -4.94 -4.87 18.16
C ILE A 300 -5.30 -4.34 19.53
N SER A 301 -5.78 -3.09 19.62
CA SER A 301 -6.38 -2.58 20.85
C SER A 301 -7.84 -2.98 20.89
N THR A 302 -8.14 -4.13 21.48
CA THR A 302 -9.46 -4.79 21.42
C THR A 302 -10.59 -3.91 21.94
N GLY A 303 -11.73 -3.92 21.24
CA GLY A 303 -12.93 -3.18 21.60
C GLY A 303 -14.06 -4.10 22.08
N ALA A 304 -14.98 -3.55 22.90
CA ALA A 304 -16.13 -4.32 23.38
C ALA A 304 -17.16 -4.66 22.27
N VAL A 305 -17.08 -3.93 21.17
CA VAL A 305 -17.89 -4.14 19.95
C VAL A 305 -16.93 -4.20 18.78
N ASP A 306 -17.11 -4.97 17.78
CA ASP A 306 -16.20 -5.19 16.64
C ASP A 306 -14.93 -6.00 16.98
N GLY A 307 -15.09 -7.31 17.08
CA GLY A 307 -13.96 -8.25 17.22
C GLY A 307 -13.13 -8.33 15.93
N MET A 308 -12.22 -7.38 15.70
CA MET A 308 -11.34 -7.40 14.52
C MET A 308 -10.36 -8.57 14.57
N GLU A 309 -9.97 -9.02 15.77
CA GLU A 309 -9.25 -10.27 16.02
C GLU A 309 -10.00 -11.48 15.46
N CYS A 310 -11.33 -11.49 15.60
CA CYS A 310 -12.16 -12.55 15.04
C CYS A 310 -12.23 -12.49 13.51
N VAL A 311 -12.24 -11.29 12.91
CA VAL A 311 -12.17 -11.14 11.45
C VAL A 311 -10.85 -11.70 10.92
N LEU A 312 -9.71 -11.37 11.54
CA LEU A 312 -8.39 -11.92 11.17
C LEU A 312 -8.33 -13.44 11.31
N LEU A 313 -8.93 -14.00 12.39
CA LEU A 313 -9.05 -15.45 12.59
C LEU A 313 -9.86 -16.11 11.46
N LYS A 314 -10.98 -15.49 11.04
CA LYS A 314 -11.81 -15.99 9.94
C LYS A 314 -11.14 -15.83 8.57
N MET A 315 -10.32 -14.79 8.37
CA MET A 315 -9.46 -14.62 7.18
C MET A 315 -8.40 -15.71 7.08
N GLY A 316 -8.19 -16.49 8.16
CA GLY A 316 -7.32 -17.64 8.19
C GLY A 316 -5.98 -17.43 8.88
N VAL A 317 -5.81 -16.37 9.67
CA VAL A 317 -4.68 -16.29 10.60
C VAL A 317 -4.84 -17.37 11.65
N ASP A 318 -3.83 -18.21 11.82
CA ASP A 318 -3.87 -19.28 12.81
C ASP A 318 -3.99 -18.72 14.23
N GLN A 319 -4.80 -19.39 15.07
CA GLN A 319 -5.00 -18.97 16.45
C GLN A 319 -3.67 -18.83 17.22
N ALA A 320 -2.67 -19.64 16.90
CA ALA A 320 -1.34 -19.58 17.51
C ALA A 320 -0.53 -18.31 17.18
N GLU A 321 -0.97 -17.51 16.23
CA GLU A 321 -0.37 -16.21 15.93
C GLU A 321 -0.92 -15.07 16.80
N PHE A 322 -1.98 -15.30 17.59
CA PHE A 322 -2.53 -14.34 18.53
C PHE A 322 -1.87 -14.51 19.92
N ASP A 323 -1.25 -13.45 20.41
CA ASP A 323 -0.42 -13.49 21.62
C ASP A 323 -0.47 -12.15 22.38
N ASN A 324 0.10 -12.12 23.56
CA ASN A 324 0.42 -10.88 24.25
C ASN A 324 1.66 -10.22 23.61
N PRO A 325 1.80 -8.90 23.72
CA PRO A 325 2.97 -8.18 23.24
C PRO A 325 4.31 -8.77 23.72
N GLY A 326 5.23 -8.93 22.78
CA GLY A 326 6.52 -9.58 23.03
C GLY A 326 6.47 -11.11 23.05
N GLY A 327 5.32 -11.70 22.76
CA GLY A 327 5.17 -13.13 22.54
C GLY A 327 5.76 -13.59 21.22
N THR A 328 5.35 -14.77 20.78
CA THR A 328 5.85 -15.34 19.50
C THR A 328 4.90 -15.13 18.34
N GLY A 329 3.66 -14.73 18.58
CA GLY A 329 2.63 -14.49 17.58
C GLY A 329 2.89 -13.22 16.76
N ARG A 330 2.09 -13.03 15.73
CA ARG A 330 2.14 -11.85 14.86
C ARG A 330 0.95 -10.92 15.04
N MET A 331 -0.07 -11.36 15.79
CA MET A 331 -1.25 -10.58 16.19
C MET A 331 -1.19 -10.36 17.70
N GLU A 332 -0.72 -9.20 18.13
CA GLU A 332 -0.52 -8.90 19.54
C GLU A 332 -1.69 -8.07 20.09
N LEU A 333 -2.34 -8.59 21.14
CA LEU A 333 -3.51 -7.97 21.73
C LEU A 333 -3.14 -7.03 22.88
N TYR A 334 -3.75 -5.86 22.86
CA TYR A 334 -3.82 -4.92 23.98
C TYR A 334 -5.29 -4.75 24.36
N THR A 335 -5.59 -4.73 25.65
CA THR A 335 -6.96 -4.48 26.09
C THR A 335 -7.31 -3.00 25.97
N GLY A 336 -8.18 -2.68 25.01
CA GLY A 336 -8.93 -1.43 25.06
C GLY A 336 -10.11 -1.60 26.02
N ASN A 337 -11.19 -2.21 25.53
CA ASN A 337 -12.36 -2.59 26.34
C ASN A 337 -12.93 -3.94 25.86
N GLY A 338 -12.17 -4.74 25.13
CA GLY A 338 -12.62 -5.96 24.46
C GLY A 338 -11.99 -7.23 25.02
N ALA A 339 -11.75 -8.19 24.15
CA ALA A 339 -11.16 -9.46 24.46
C ALA A 339 -9.68 -9.36 24.85
N GLN A 340 -9.19 -10.38 25.51
CA GLN A 340 -7.81 -10.51 25.98
C GLN A 340 -7.25 -11.91 25.66
N ILE A 341 -5.95 -12.07 25.58
CA ILE A 341 -5.32 -13.40 25.52
C ILE A 341 -5.47 -14.10 26.88
N ASN A 342 -5.23 -13.34 27.95
CA ASN A 342 -5.35 -13.75 29.35
C ASN A 342 -5.24 -12.52 30.26
N ASN A 343 -5.31 -12.70 31.55
CA ASN A 343 -5.24 -11.62 32.54
C ASN A 343 -3.93 -10.80 32.52
N ALA A 344 -2.91 -11.24 31.80
CA ALA A 344 -1.65 -10.49 31.62
C ALA A 344 -1.64 -9.64 30.36
N THR A 345 -2.70 -9.65 29.55
CA THR A 345 -2.79 -8.80 28.36
C THR A 345 -2.73 -7.33 28.76
N PRO A 346 -1.74 -6.56 28.26
CA PRO A 346 -1.55 -5.18 28.69
C PRO A 346 -2.65 -4.26 28.15
N PRO A 347 -2.92 -3.12 28.81
CA PRO A 347 -3.89 -2.15 28.34
C PRO A 347 -3.39 -1.37 27.13
N GLU A 348 -4.31 -0.80 26.33
CA GLU A 348 -4.05 0.07 25.17
C GLU A 348 -3.00 1.16 25.47
N SER A 349 -3.00 1.71 26.68
CA SER A 349 -2.07 2.77 27.07
C SER A 349 -0.60 2.36 26.92
N GLN A 350 -0.26 1.07 27.08
CA GLN A 350 1.11 0.61 26.87
C GLN A 350 1.52 0.61 25.39
N LEU A 351 0.56 0.58 24.49
CA LEU A 351 0.81 0.71 23.06
C LEU A 351 0.96 2.18 22.65
N VAL A 352 0.00 3.02 23.01
CA VAL A 352 -0.19 4.34 22.36
C VAL A 352 0.60 5.47 23.02
N THR A 353 1.01 5.31 24.29
CA THR A 353 1.82 6.33 25.00
C THR A 353 3.28 6.39 24.51
N SER A 354 3.71 5.43 23.70
CA SER A 354 5.08 5.33 23.20
C SER A 354 5.11 5.19 21.67
N LEU A 355 5.59 6.23 21.00
CA LEU A 355 5.84 6.16 19.55
C LEU A 355 6.84 5.05 19.18
N VAL A 356 7.81 4.77 20.07
CA VAL A 356 8.79 3.68 19.84
C VAL A 356 8.08 2.33 19.81
N THR A 357 7.15 2.08 20.73
CA THR A 357 6.35 0.87 20.76
C THR A 357 5.47 0.75 19.52
N LEU A 358 4.78 1.83 19.14
CA LEU A 358 3.96 1.84 17.91
C LEU A 358 4.80 1.49 16.68
N LYS A 359 6.02 2.01 16.57
CA LYS A 359 6.91 1.78 15.41
C LYS A 359 7.41 0.34 15.27
N ASP A 360 7.29 -0.49 16.29
CA ASP A 360 7.59 -1.91 16.16
C ASP A 360 6.55 -2.66 15.30
N TYR A 361 5.32 -2.11 15.17
CA TYR A 361 4.21 -2.74 14.44
C TYR A 361 4.09 -2.26 13.00
N ASP A 362 3.78 -3.18 12.10
CA ASP A 362 3.48 -2.89 10.70
C ASP A 362 2.09 -2.27 10.56
N GLN A 363 1.14 -2.71 11.40
CA GLN A 363 -0.23 -2.17 11.42
C GLN A 363 -0.80 -2.17 12.85
N VAL A 364 -1.73 -1.24 13.09
CA VAL A 364 -2.44 -1.08 14.36
C VAL A 364 -3.95 -1.01 14.09
N LEU A 365 -4.71 -1.84 14.79
CA LEU A 365 -6.16 -1.88 14.70
C LEU A 365 -6.78 -1.33 15.98
N PHE A 366 -7.70 -0.38 15.84
CA PHE A 366 -8.50 0.21 16.90
C PHE A 366 -9.99 -0.10 16.69
N PRO A 367 -10.46 -1.32 17.05
CA PRO A 367 -11.88 -1.65 17.06
C PRO A 367 -12.68 -0.72 17.98
N CYS A 368 -13.99 -0.67 17.78
CA CYS A 368 -14.90 0.13 18.57
C CYS A 368 -14.89 -0.28 20.06
N TRP A 369 -14.55 0.66 20.91
CA TRP A 369 -14.50 0.46 22.37
C TRP A 369 -15.86 0.16 23.01
N GLY A 370 -16.98 0.40 22.30
CA GLY A 370 -18.35 0.30 22.83
C GLY A 370 -18.83 1.56 23.55
N GLN A 371 -17.95 2.53 23.75
CA GLN A 371 -18.22 3.85 24.29
C GLN A 371 -17.20 4.88 23.78
N GLU A 372 -17.59 6.15 23.79
CA GLU A 372 -16.65 7.24 23.46
C GLU A 372 -15.63 7.41 24.60
N VAL A 373 -14.35 7.30 24.26
CA VAL A 373 -13.23 7.55 25.17
C VAL A 373 -12.29 8.54 24.50
N ILE A 374 -12.35 9.79 24.93
CA ILE A 374 -11.47 10.83 24.39
C ILE A 374 -10.01 10.51 24.71
N LYS A 375 -9.21 10.44 23.70
CA LYS A 375 -7.79 10.10 23.79
C LYS A 375 -6.95 11.32 24.19
N ALA A 376 -5.86 11.09 24.92
CA ALA A 376 -4.91 12.16 25.25
C ALA A 376 -4.23 12.67 23.95
N LYS A 377 -4.03 13.99 23.88
CA LYS A 377 -3.45 14.61 22.66
C LYS A 377 -2.04 14.09 22.33
N GLY A 378 -1.26 13.73 23.35
CA GLY A 378 0.07 13.11 23.16
C GLY A 378 -0.03 11.74 22.51
N ASP A 379 -0.98 10.91 22.94
CA ASP A 379 -1.21 9.57 22.39
C ASP A 379 -1.74 9.65 20.94
N GLN A 380 -2.68 10.58 20.69
CA GLN A 380 -3.14 10.85 19.32
C GLN A 380 -1.99 11.28 18.41
N GLN A 381 -1.08 12.14 18.90
CA GLN A 381 0.08 12.58 18.13
C GLN A 381 1.03 11.41 17.84
N ASN A 382 1.26 10.51 18.81
CA ASN A 382 2.05 9.31 18.59
C ASN A 382 1.47 8.43 17.47
N VAL A 383 0.14 8.27 17.42
CA VAL A 383 -0.53 7.50 16.35
C VAL A 383 -0.39 8.21 15.00
N ILE A 384 -0.50 9.54 14.95
CA ILE A 384 -0.25 10.34 13.73
C ILE A 384 1.20 10.15 13.26
N ASP A 385 2.16 10.36 14.16
CA ASP A 385 3.59 10.24 13.84
C ASP A 385 3.95 8.80 13.41
N TYR A 386 3.32 7.79 14.00
CA TYR A 386 3.44 6.39 13.57
C TYR A 386 2.95 6.21 12.13
N ALA A 387 1.75 6.68 11.82
CA ALA A 387 1.17 6.58 10.48
C ALA A 387 1.99 7.37 9.45
N ASP A 388 2.48 8.58 9.82
CA ASP A 388 3.31 9.42 8.96
C ASP A 388 4.67 8.77 8.63
N ASN A 389 5.13 7.83 9.46
CA ASN A 389 6.33 7.01 9.21
C ASN A 389 6.05 5.73 8.40
N GLY A 390 4.84 5.57 7.85
CA GLY A 390 4.45 4.41 7.03
C GLY A 390 3.55 3.41 7.72
N GLY A 391 3.14 3.69 8.96
CA GLY A 391 2.23 2.84 9.73
C GLY A 391 0.86 2.71 9.08
N ARG A 392 0.21 1.60 9.36
CA ARG A 392 -1.13 1.28 8.89
C ARG A 392 -2.10 1.31 10.06
N VAL A 393 -3.16 2.10 9.97
CA VAL A 393 -4.14 2.29 11.05
C VAL A 393 -5.53 1.94 10.55
N PHE A 394 -6.24 1.09 11.29
CA PHE A 394 -7.65 0.81 11.05
C PHE A 394 -8.45 1.14 12.32
N ALA A 395 -9.43 2.02 12.20
CA ALA A 395 -10.29 2.42 13.30
C ALA A 395 -11.77 2.17 12.95
N THR A 396 -12.61 1.77 13.94
CA THR A 396 -14.05 1.60 13.75
C THR A 396 -14.85 2.40 14.78
N HIS A 397 -15.99 2.95 14.38
CA HIS A 397 -16.97 3.70 15.16
C HIS A 397 -16.34 4.58 16.27
N PHE A 398 -16.54 4.31 17.56
CA PHE A 398 -16.03 5.16 18.66
C PHE A 398 -14.51 5.36 18.65
N SER A 399 -13.77 4.59 17.86
CA SER A 399 -12.35 4.86 17.62
C SER A 399 -12.13 6.07 16.70
N TYR A 400 -13.19 6.78 16.26
CA TYR A 400 -13.07 8.12 15.71
C TYR A 400 -12.34 9.07 16.66
N THR A 401 -12.33 8.75 17.97
CA THR A 401 -11.58 9.53 18.96
C THR A 401 -10.08 9.61 18.71
N TRP A 402 -9.54 8.81 17.81
CA TRP A 402 -8.19 8.95 17.29
C TRP A 402 -8.07 10.00 16.17
N LEU A 403 -9.20 10.38 15.51
CA LEU A 403 -9.20 11.15 14.27
C LEU A 403 -9.85 12.52 14.40
N PHE A 404 -11.07 12.61 14.99
CA PHE A 404 -12.00 13.72 14.79
C PHE A 404 -11.54 15.07 15.36
N ASN A 405 -10.74 15.07 16.41
CA ASN A 405 -10.46 16.27 17.21
C ASN A 405 -8.96 16.64 17.26
N ILE A 406 -8.14 16.09 16.39
CA ILE A 406 -6.69 16.38 16.31
C ILE A 406 -6.29 16.70 14.86
N ALA A 407 -5.64 17.86 14.67
CA ALA A 407 -5.04 18.17 13.38
C ALA A 407 -3.78 17.33 13.13
N PRO A 408 -3.49 16.93 11.87
CA PRO A 408 -4.25 17.29 10.67
C PRO A 408 -5.43 16.35 10.37
N TRP A 409 -5.58 15.25 11.09
CA TRP A 409 -6.58 14.22 10.78
C TRP A 409 -8.03 14.67 10.96
N SER A 410 -8.29 15.63 11.86
CA SER A 410 -9.62 16.22 12.00
C SER A 410 -10.16 16.87 10.71
N SER A 411 -9.30 17.20 9.76
CA SER A 411 -9.70 17.76 8.47
C SER A 411 -9.99 16.73 7.38
N THR A 412 -9.82 15.42 7.66
CA THR A 412 -10.06 14.36 6.69
C THR A 412 -11.54 14.12 6.40
N ALA A 413 -12.40 14.52 7.34
CA ALA A 413 -13.84 14.40 7.23
C ALA A 413 -14.53 15.63 7.86
N THR A 414 -15.79 15.86 7.51
CA THR A 414 -16.67 16.79 8.20
C THR A 414 -17.37 16.04 9.32
N TRP A 415 -16.78 16.11 10.51
CA TRP A 415 -17.22 15.36 11.68
C TRP A 415 -18.53 15.89 12.26
N ASN A 416 -19.42 14.98 12.61
CA ASN A 416 -20.71 15.20 13.27
C ASN A 416 -20.99 14.03 14.22
N VAL A 417 -20.09 13.88 15.19
CA VAL A 417 -20.01 12.69 16.07
C VAL A 417 -21.30 12.48 16.86
N ASN A 418 -21.73 11.24 16.97
CA ASN A 418 -22.97 10.82 17.64
C ASN A 418 -24.25 11.43 17.01
N ALA A 419 -24.23 11.79 15.72
CA ALA A 419 -25.41 12.36 15.05
C ALA A 419 -26.56 11.35 14.89
N GLY A 420 -26.26 10.04 14.86
CA GLY A 420 -27.31 9.04 14.77
C GLY A 420 -26.86 7.59 14.87
N THR A 421 -27.78 6.76 15.34
CA THR A 421 -27.65 5.31 15.38
C THR A 421 -28.82 4.68 14.66
N PHE A 422 -28.55 3.66 13.84
CA PHE A 422 -29.58 3.01 13.02
C PHE A 422 -29.50 1.50 13.20
N ASN A 423 -30.62 0.80 13.12
CA ASN A 423 -30.62 -0.67 13.16
C ASN A 423 -30.03 -1.25 11.88
N SER A 424 -30.39 -0.66 10.75
CA SER A 424 -29.83 -1.01 9.43
C SER A 424 -29.97 0.15 8.46
N ALA A 425 -29.12 0.18 7.44
CA ALA A 425 -29.24 1.07 6.29
C ALA A 425 -28.80 0.33 5.02
N THR A 426 -29.13 0.92 3.87
CA THR A 426 -28.55 0.49 2.60
C THR A 426 -27.29 1.32 2.36
N GLY A 427 -26.16 0.67 2.29
CA GLY A 427 -24.87 1.25 1.90
C GLY A 427 -24.67 1.11 0.40
N GLU A 428 -24.41 2.21 -0.31
CA GLU A 428 -24.01 2.20 -1.71
C GLU A 428 -22.49 2.33 -1.82
N ILE A 429 -21.88 1.51 -2.66
CA ILE A 429 -20.44 1.52 -2.89
C ILE A 429 -20.09 2.66 -3.85
N ASP A 430 -19.13 3.48 -3.48
CA ASP A 430 -18.68 4.61 -4.30
C ASP A 430 -17.78 4.11 -5.44
N THR A 431 -18.35 4.03 -6.63
CA THR A 431 -17.64 3.59 -7.85
C THR A 431 -17.06 4.74 -8.67
N SER A 432 -16.99 5.94 -8.12
CA SER A 432 -16.41 7.11 -8.79
C SER A 432 -14.89 6.99 -9.00
N PHE A 433 -14.22 6.07 -8.31
CA PHE A 433 -12.78 5.83 -8.41
C PHE A 433 -12.48 4.33 -8.61
N GLN A 434 -11.28 4.02 -9.12
CA GLN A 434 -10.96 2.66 -9.58
C GLN A 434 -11.00 1.61 -8.46
N LYS A 435 -10.42 1.89 -7.30
CA LYS A 435 -10.48 0.96 -6.16
C LYS A 435 -11.91 0.72 -5.68
N GLY A 436 -12.77 1.73 -5.69
CA GLY A 436 -14.18 1.57 -5.39
C GLY A 436 -14.91 0.64 -6.37
N LYS A 437 -14.58 0.72 -7.67
CA LYS A 437 -15.08 -0.23 -8.68
C LYS A 437 -14.61 -1.66 -8.39
N THR A 438 -13.32 -1.81 -8.08
CA THR A 438 -12.74 -3.11 -7.71
C THR A 438 -13.41 -3.68 -6.46
N PHE A 439 -13.62 -2.86 -5.44
CA PHE A 439 -14.31 -3.24 -4.22
C PHE A 439 -15.75 -3.70 -4.49
N ALA A 440 -16.52 -2.95 -5.29
CA ALA A 440 -17.87 -3.33 -5.69
C ALA A 440 -17.89 -4.68 -6.43
N SER A 441 -16.98 -4.88 -7.38
CA SER A 441 -16.86 -6.13 -8.12
C SER A 441 -16.46 -7.29 -7.22
N TRP A 442 -15.57 -7.06 -6.26
CA TRP A 442 -15.17 -8.08 -5.29
C TRP A 442 -16.30 -8.45 -4.34
N LEU A 443 -17.05 -7.47 -3.80
CA LEU A 443 -18.21 -7.71 -2.94
C LEU A 443 -19.31 -8.51 -3.67
N ASP A 444 -19.50 -8.25 -4.97
CA ASP A 444 -20.39 -9.07 -5.81
C ASP A 444 -19.91 -10.52 -5.90
N LEU A 445 -18.63 -10.70 -6.18
CA LEU A 445 -17.99 -12.00 -6.33
C LEU A 445 -18.11 -12.87 -5.07
N VAL A 446 -17.93 -12.27 -3.89
CA VAL A 446 -18.01 -12.98 -2.60
C VAL A 446 -19.43 -13.03 -2.03
N GLY A 447 -20.42 -12.52 -2.77
CA GLY A 447 -21.83 -12.59 -2.40
C GLY A 447 -22.24 -11.66 -1.26
N ALA A 448 -21.52 -10.55 -1.08
CA ALA A 448 -21.78 -9.57 -0.01
C ALA A 448 -22.76 -8.46 -0.43
N LEU A 449 -23.04 -8.30 -1.73
CA LEU A 449 -23.98 -7.28 -2.21
C LEU A 449 -25.44 -7.75 -2.10
N SER A 450 -26.32 -6.82 -1.71
CA SER A 450 -27.78 -6.95 -1.80
C SER A 450 -28.33 -6.47 -3.14
N SER A 451 -27.59 -5.64 -3.88
CA SER A 451 -27.87 -5.18 -5.25
C SER A 451 -26.55 -5.01 -6.00
N LYS A 452 -26.53 -5.37 -7.30
CA LYS A 452 -25.33 -5.26 -8.15
C LYS A 452 -25.26 -3.94 -8.93
N VAL A 453 -26.42 -3.39 -9.28
CA VAL A 453 -26.52 -2.17 -10.11
C VAL A 453 -27.65 -1.29 -9.57
N PRO A 454 -27.34 -0.17 -8.92
CA PRO A 454 -26.02 0.19 -8.40
C PRO A 454 -25.55 -0.81 -7.32
N PRO A 455 -24.23 -0.93 -7.08
CA PRO A 455 -23.70 -1.87 -6.10
C PRO A 455 -24.04 -1.42 -4.68
N ARG A 456 -24.80 -2.25 -3.95
CA ARG A 456 -25.31 -1.94 -2.62
C ARG A 456 -25.19 -3.12 -1.70
N MET A 457 -25.01 -2.87 -0.43
CA MET A 457 -25.09 -3.87 0.62
C MET A 457 -26.00 -3.42 1.76
N THR A 458 -26.58 -4.37 2.46
CA THR A 458 -27.27 -4.08 3.71
C THR A 458 -26.22 -3.93 4.81
N VAL A 459 -26.25 -2.80 5.50
CA VAL A 459 -25.36 -2.51 6.62
C VAL A 459 -26.19 -2.51 7.90
N ASN A 460 -25.88 -3.43 8.81
CA ASN A 460 -26.50 -3.50 10.12
C ASN A 460 -25.74 -2.61 11.10
N SER A 461 -26.47 -1.97 12.00
CA SER A 461 -25.92 -1.07 13.01
C SER A 461 -24.97 0.01 12.47
N PRO A 462 -25.31 0.70 11.36
CA PRO A 462 -24.51 1.82 10.90
C PRO A 462 -24.58 2.97 11.91
N ARG A 463 -23.55 3.80 11.90
CA ARG A 463 -23.44 5.01 12.73
C ARG A 463 -23.32 6.22 11.84
N HIS A 464 -23.64 7.39 12.40
CA HIS A 464 -23.50 8.66 11.72
C HIS A 464 -22.62 9.58 12.58
N ASP A 465 -21.32 9.54 12.30
CA ASP A 465 -20.32 10.32 13.03
C ASP A 465 -19.65 11.39 12.14
N PHE A 466 -19.96 11.40 10.84
CA PHE A 466 -19.44 12.40 9.91
C PHE A 466 -20.36 12.56 8.69
N ASP A 467 -20.46 13.81 8.21
CA ASP A 467 -21.37 14.20 7.13
C ASP A 467 -20.72 14.12 5.74
N ALA A 468 -19.39 14.26 5.66
CA ALA A 468 -18.65 14.24 4.40
C ALA A 468 -17.22 13.73 4.58
N VAL A 469 -16.66 13.20 3.50
CA VAL A 469 -15.24 12.87 3.37
C VAL A 469 -14.57 13.97 2.57
N ASN A 470 -13.50 14.54 3.11
CA ASN A 470 -12.80 15.67 2.52
C ASN A 470 -11.64 15.20 1.64
N ALA A 471 -11.56 15.70 0.42
CA ALA A 471 -10.45 15.39 -0.48
C ALA A 471 -9.08 15.76 0.14
N PRO A 472 -8.04 14.97 -0.06
CA PRO A 472 -7.91 13.83 -0.97
C PRO A 472 -8.28 12.45 -0.36
N ALA A 473 -9.00 12.39 0.78
CA ALA A 473 -9.49 11.12 1.31
C ALA A 473 -10.50 10.46 0.34
N ALA A 474 -10.54 9.13 0.32
CA ALA A 474 -11.41 8.36 -0.54
C ALA A 474 -12.61 7.83 0.24
N ARG A 475 -13.83 8.20 -0.18
CA ARG A 475 -15.06 7.61 0.33
C ARG A 475 -15.31 6.29 -0.40
N TRP A 476 -15.58 5.20 0.35
CA TRP A 476 -15.82 3.89 -0.21
C TRP A 476 -17.28 3.45 -0.16
N MET A 477 -17.99 3.88 0.88
CA MET A 477 -19.39 3.52 1.09
C MET A 477 -20.13 4.69 1.75
N TYR A 478 -21.39 4.87 1.40
CA TYR A 478 -22.27 5.86 1.98
C TYR A 478 -23.71 5.35 2.00
N THR A 479 -24.53 5.88 2.92
CA THR A 479 -25.94 5.51 3.02
C THR A 479 -26.75 6.09 1.88
N ILE A 480 -27.83 5.39 1.51
CA ILE A 480 -28.87 5.89 0.64
C ILE A 480 -30.23 5.75 1.31
N GLY A 481 -31.15 6.68 0.99
CA GLY A 481 -32.49 6.70 1.58
C GLY A 481 -32.54 7.26 3.00
N GLN A 482 -31.43 7.82 3.49
CA GLN A 482 -31.37 8.63 4.69
C GLN A 482 -31.51 10.13 4.35
N ASN A 483 -31.83 10.96 5.32
CA ASN A 483 -31.93 12.42 5.12
C ASN A 483 -31.24 13.17 6.26
N PRO A 484 -30.01 13.69 6.04
CA PRO A 484 -29.18 13.51 4.85
C PRO A 484 -28.59 12.08 4.74
N ASN A 485 -28.13 11.68 3.55
CA ASN A 485 -27.25 10.54 3.40
C ASN A 485 -25.86 10.88 3.96
N PHE A 486 -25.18 9.92 4.57
CA PHE A 486 -23.89 10.11 5.22
C PHE A 486 -22.90 9.00 4.83
N PRO A 487 -21.58 9.28 4.86
CA PRO A 487 -20.56 8.27 4.58
C PRO A 487 -20.52 7.21 5.69
N LEU A 488 -20.09 5.99 5.31
CA LEU A 488 -19.92 4.85 6.23
C LEU A 488 -18.50 4.33 6.28
N HIS A 489 -17.69 4.63 5.28
CA HIS A 489 -16.35 4.09 5.17
C HIS A 489 -15.47 4.99 4.31
N TYR A 490 -14.26 5.31 4.79
CA TYR A 490 -13.28 6.09 4.04
C TYR A 490 -11.84 5.74 4.39
N THR A 491 -10.93 6.12 3.51
CA THR A 491 -9.48 5.96 3.70
C THR A 491 -8.75 7.24 3.34
N PHE A 492 -7.59 7.43 3.94
CA PHE A 492 -6.64 8.47 3.56
C PHE A 492 -5.20 8.03 3.76
N ASP A 493 -4.30 8.59 2.97
CA ASP A 493 -2.87 8.33 3.11
C ASP A 493 -2.19 9.42 3.94
N THR A 494 -1.10 9.05 4.61
CA THR A 494 -0.35 9.92 5.52
C THR A 494 1.12 10.07 5.09
N PRO A 495 1.77 11.20 5.41
CA PRO A 495 1.27 12.40 6.07
C PRO A 495 0.17 13.11 5.30
N TRP A 496 -0.94 13.48 6.01
CA TRP A 496 -2.11 14.09 5.39
C TRP A 496 -1.77 15.40 4.66
N GLY A 497 -2.23 15.53 3.42
CA GLY A 497 -2.01 16.71 2.60
C GLY A 497 -0.56 16.94 2.15
N LYS A 498 0.35 15.98 2.39
CA LYS A 498 1.74 16.03 1.91
C LYS A 498 1.93 15.16 0.67
N GLN A 499 3.04 15.38 -0.04
CA GLN A 499 3.34 14.61 -1.25
C GLN A 499 3.98 13.24 -0.97
N ASN A 500 4.89 13.16 0.00
CA ASN A 500 5.62 11.92 0.30
C ASN A 500 4.85 11.04 1.30
N GLN A 501 3.67 10.58 0.88
CA GLN A 501 2.82 9.71 1.69
C GLN A 501 3.28 8.25 1.59
N CYS A 502 3.21 7.55 2.71
CA CYS A 502 3.58 6.14 2.79
C CYS A 502 2.78 5.37 3.83
N GLY A 503 2.07 6.04 4.73
CA GLY A 503 1.13 5.44 5.66
C GLY A 503 -0.30 5.47 5.13
N ARG A 504 -1.19 4.71 5.74
CA ARG A 504 -2.62 4.66 5.40
C ARG A 504 -3.48 4.50 6.62
N VAL A 505 -4.60 5.21 6.63
CA VAL A 505 -5.63 5.11 7.66
C VAL A 505 -6.96 4.72 7.03
N VAL A 506 -7.63 3.76 7.64
CA VAL A 506 -8.97 3.29 7.29
C VAL A 506 -9.90 3.61 8.46
N TYR A 507 -11.07 4.12 8.18
CA TYR A 507 -12.13 4.32 9.16
C TYR A 507 -13.46 3.77 8.67
N SER A 508 -14.11 2.98 9.53
CA SER A 508 -15.42 2.34 9.28
C SER A 508 -16.43 2.77 10.33
N ASP A 509 -17.60 3.22 9.91
CA ASP A 509 -18.68 3.71 10.78
C ASP A 509 -19.88 2.76 10.82
N PHE A 510 -19.59 1.48 10.92
CA PHE A 510 -20.56 0.41 11.13
C PHE A 510 -19.94 -0.75 11.92
N HIS A 511 -20.77 -1.57 12.54
CA HIS A 511 -20.32 -2.70 13.36
C HIS A 511 -20.32 -4.01 12.59
N VAL A 512 -19.36 -4.89 12.90
CA VAL A 512 -19.30 -6.27 12.39
C VAL A 512 -19.84 -7.28 13.39
N THR A 513 -19.75 -6.97 14.68
CA THR A 513 -20.35 -7.77 15.75
C THR A 513 -21.16 -6.86 16.68
N ASN A 514 -22.27 -7.37 17.19
CA ASN A 514 -23.10 -6.65 18.16
C ASN A 514 -22.99 -7.27 19.56
N SER A 515 -22.06 -8.20 19.77
CA SER A 515 -21.83 -8.86 21.07
C SER A 515 -20.83 -8.05 21.90
N ASN A 516 -21.10 -7.93 23.20
CA ASN A 516 -20.13 -7.37 24.12
C ASN A 516 -19.02 -8.41 24.37
N THR A 517 -17.80 -8.09 23.91
CA THR A 517 -16.62 -8.96 24.04
C THR A 517 -15.74 -8.58 25.24
N ALA A 518 -16.15 -7.58 26.04
CA ALA A 518 -15.37 -7.05 27.15
C ALA A 518 -14.98 -8.15 28.16
N GLY A 519 -13.67 -8.31 28.37
CA GLY A 519 -13.10 -9.23 29.34
C GLY A 519 -13.22 -10.73 28.99
N LEU A 520 -13.61 -11.06 27.76
CA LEU A 520 -13.59 -12.45 27.28
C LEU A 520 -12.18 -12.85 26.86
N ASP A 521 -11.83 -14.11 27.05
CA ASP A 521 -10.56 -14.64 26.56
C ASP A 521 -10.68 -15.07 25.11
N PHE A 522 -9.79 -14.54 24.24
CA PHE A 522 -9.71 -14.92 22.84
C PHE A 522 -9.37 -16.42 22.69
N PRO A 523 -10.03 -17.17 21.82
CA PRO A 523 -11.04 -16.77 20.82
C PRO A 523 -12.48 -17.11 21.23
N THR A 524 -12.83 -17.11 22.50
CA THR A 524 -14.16 -17.55 22.98
C THR A 524 -15.28 -16.63 22.53
N GLU A 525 -14.97 -15.36 22.26
CA GLU A 525 -15.91 -14.36 21.73
C GLU A 525 -16.16 -14.51 20.23
N CYS A 526 -15.28 -15.22 19.52
CA CYS A 526 -15.36 -15.32 18.07
C CYS A 526 -16.43 -16.32 17.61
N SER A 527 -17.37 -15.84 16.82
CA SER A 527 -18.37 -16.69 16.18
C SER A 527 -17.73 -17.76 15.28
N GLY A 528 -18.20 -19.00 15.42
CA GLY A 528 -17.82 -20.10 14.54
C GLY A 528 -18.46 -20.07 13.14
N ASN A 529 -19.30 -19.07 12.84
CA ASN A 529 -19.99 -18.94 11.57
C ASN A 529 -19.08 -18.36 10.48
N PRO A 530 -19.40 -18.59 9.19
CA PRO A 530 -18.79 -17.87 8.07
C PRO A 530 -18.87 -16.36 8.23
N MET A 531 -18.01 -15.64 7.52
CA MET A 531 -18.01 -14.17 7.52
C MET A 531 -19.35 -13.61 6.98
N THR A 532 -19.86 -12.62 7.69
CA THR A 532 -21.00 -11.80 7.26
C THR A 532 -20.58 -10.86 6.11
N PRO A 533 -21.53 -10.28 5.35
CA PRO A 533 -21.20 -9.28 4.33
C PRO A 533 -20.35 -8.10 4.86
N GLN A 534 -20.60 -7.64 6.10
CA GLN A 534 -19.84 -6.56 6.72
C GLN A 534 -18.43 -7.01 7.11
N GLU A 535 -18.26 -8.21 7.66
CA GLU A 535 -16.94 -8.80 7.91
C GLU A 535 -16.13 -8.94 6.62
N LYS A 536 -16.78 -9.35 5.51
CA LYS A 536 -16.12 -9.40 4.19
C LYS A 536 -15.71 -8.01 3.71
N ALA A 537 -16.53 -6.99 3.92
CA ALA A 537 -16.13 -5.62 3.60
C ALA A 537 -14.88 -5.21 4.39
N LEU A 538 -14.78 -5.55 5.69
CA LEU A 538 -13.58 -5.28 6.48
C LEU A 538 -12.40 -6.16 6.06
N GLU A 539 -12.61 -7.42 5.68
CA GLU A 539 -11.56 -8.28 5.10
C GLU A 539 -10.90 -7.58 3.89
N TYR A 540 -11.71 -7.12 2.93
CA TYR A 540 -11.18 -6.37 1.78
C TYR A 540 -10.37 -5.15 2.23
N MET A 541 -10.86 -4.41 3.23
CA MET A 541 -10.20 -3.22 3.72
C MET A 541 -8.90 -3.52 4.49
N ILE A 542 -8.78 -4.69 5.12
CA ILE A 542 -7.52 -5.15 5.72
C ILE A 542 -6.50 -5.45 4.61
N TRP A 543 -6.91 -6.06 3.50
CA TRP A 543 -6.06 -6.23 2.33
C TRP A 543 -5.67 -4.89 1.69
N ASP A 544 -6.62 -3.95 1.57
CA ASP A 544 -6.31 -2.60 1.05
C ASP A 544 -5.38 -1.82 1.99
N LEU A 545 -5.57 -1.92 3.30
CA LEU A 545 -4.70 -1.32 4.29
C LEU A 545 -3.25 -1.79 4.13
N ALA A 546 -3.06 -3.09 3.88
CA ALA A 546 -1.75 -3.69 3.65
C ALA A 546 -1.12 -3.27 2.32
N SER A 547 -1.92 -2.82 1.35
CA SER A 547 -1.43 -2.43 0.03
C SER A 547 -0.49 -1.22 0.10
N CYS A 548 0.41 -1.13 -0.87
CA CYS A 548 1.36 -0.02 -0.93
C CYS A 548 0.66 1.33 -1.19
N VAL A 549 1.29 2.41 -0.73
CA VAL A 549 0.87 3.77 -1.05
C VAL A 549 1.57 4.20 -2.34
N PRO A 550 0.84 4.73 -3.34
CA PRO A 550 1.46 5.16 -4.59
C PRO A 550 2.43 6.33 -4.34
N PRO A 551 3.53 6.41 -5.10
CA PRO A 551 4.37 7.60 -5.08
C PRO A 551 3.57 8.83 -5.55
N PRO A 552 3.94 10.04 -5.12
CA PRO A 552 3.30 11.24 -5.60
C PRO A 552 3.46 11.33 -7.13
N PRO A 553 2.45 11.88 -7.83
CA PRO A 553 2.60 12.15 -9.24
C PRO A 553 3.81 13.05 -9.47
N LYS A 554 4.59 12.76 -10.51
CA LYS A 554 5.75 13.61 -10.86
C LYS A 554 5.26 15.05 -11.04
N PRO A 555 5.90 16.04 -10.40
CA PRO A 555 5.49 17.42 -10.56
C PRO A 555 5.46 17.80 -12.05
N LEU A 556 4.35 18.35 -12.52
CA LEU A 556 4.21 18.87 -13.90
C LEU A 556 5.17 20.03 -14.17
N CYS A 557 5.68 20.64 -13.09
CA CYS A 557 6.64 21.71 -13.08
C CYS A 557 7.90 21.24 -12.34
N THR A 558 9.08 21.52 -12.87
CA THR A 558 10.35 21.26 -12.19
C THR A 558 10.75 22.52 -11.41
N PRO A 559 10.71 22.49 -10.05
CA PRO A 559 11.13 23.63 -9.25
C PRO A 559 12.60 23.99 -9.52
N VAL A 560 12.86 25.28 -9.69
CA VAL A 560 14.21 25.81 -9.80
C VAL A 560 14.70 26.35 -8.46
N THR A 561 16.02 26.32 -8.23
CA THR A 561 16.63 26.82 -7.00
C THR A 561 17.06 28.28 -7.14
N CYS A 562 17.40 28.93 -6.02
CA CYS A 562 18.03 30.28 -6.04
C CYS A 562 19.29 30.32 -6.93
N LYS A 563 20.07 29.24 -6.90
CA LYS A 563 21.31 29.12 -7.69
C LYS A 563 21.01 29.02 -9.19
N ASP A 564 20.01 28.25 -9.59
CA ASP A 564 19.62 28.09 -11.00
C ASP A 564 19.11 29.40 -11.59
N GLN A 565 18.51 30.25 -10.75
CA GLN A 565 18.02 31.58 -11.13
C GLN A 565 19.08 32.68 -10.98
N ASN A 566 20.26 32.34 -10.47
CA ASN A 566 21.33 33.29 -10.16
C ASN A 566 20.89 34.40 -9.18
N ILE A 567 20.01 34.05 -8.22
CA ILE A 567 19.51 34.92 -7.15
C ILE A 567 20.28 34.61 -5.88
N THR A 568 20.83 35.63 -5.23
CA THR A 568 21.65 35.50 -4.00
C THR A 568 21.05 36.18 -2.79
N CYS A 569 19.93 36.91 -2.97
CA CYS A 569 19.27 37.61 -1.87
C CYS A 569 17.78 37.79 -2.12
N GLY A 570 17.02 37.90 -1.04
CA GLY A 570 15.58 38.13 -1.03
C GLY A 570 14.75 36.88 -1.33
N PRO A 571 13.43 37.03 -1.39
CA PRO A 571 12.53 35.99 -1.81
C PRO A 571 12.60 35.76 -3.33
N ALA A 572 12.32 34.52 -3.77
CA ALA A 572 12.15 34.18 -5.17
C ALA A 572 11.07 33.11 -5.30
N GLY A 573 10.48 32.96 -6.47
CA GLY A 573 9.61 31.83 -6.78
C GLY A 573 10.44 30.64 -7.27
N ASP A 574 10.00 29.41 -6.98
CA ASP A 574 10.57 28.19 -7.55
C ASP A 574 10.07 27.89 -8.98
N GLY A 575 9.23 28.76 -9.53
CA GLY A 575 8.59 28.58 -10.83
C GLY A 575 7.37 27.65 -10.82
N CYS A 576 7.14 26.92 -9.73
CA CYS A 576 6.06 25.95 -9.57
C CYS A 576 5.02 26.36 -8.51
N GLY A 577 5.07 27.60 -8.06
CA GLY A 577 4.19 28.15 -7.04
C GLY A 577 4.75 28.12 -5.62
N GLY A 578 5.95 27.55 -5.41
CA GLY A 578 6.67 27.55 -4.12
C GLY A 578 7.54 28.81 -3.93
N LEU A 579 7.77 29.16 -2.66
CA LEU A 579 8.60 30.29 -2.25
C LEU A 579 10.00 29.82 -1.85
N LEU A 580 11.00 30.48 -2.41
CA LEU A 580 12.42 30.34 -2.03
C LEU A 580 12.88 31.55 -1.21
N GLN A 581 13.78 31.32 -0.26
CA GLN A 581 14.53 32.36 0.44
C GLN A 581 15.98 32.28 0.04
N CYS A 582 16.44 33.25 -0.76
CA CYS A 582 17.75 33.19 -1.41
C CYS A 582 18.87 33.89 -0.62
N GLY A 583 18.61 34.21 0.63
CA GLY A 583 19.60 34.78 1.53
C GLY A 583 19.43 36.29 1.80
N THR A 584 20.37 36.87 2.55
CA THR A 584 20.43 38.27 2.93
C THR A 584 21.80 38.84 2.60
N CYS A 585 21.85 40.09 2.24
CA CYS A 585 23.12 40.78 1.96
C CYS A 585 23.83 41.25 3.24
N LEU A 586 25.13 41.10 3.27
CA LEU A 586 25.96 41.70 4.34
C LEU A 586 26.04 43.22 4.16
N ALA A 587 25.80 43.98 5.23
CA ALA A 587 25.92 45.41 5.21
C ALA A 587 27.35 45.86 4.82
N PRO A 588 27.54 46.91 4.01
CA PRO A 588 26.54 47.85 3.50
C PRO A 588 25.81 47.41 2.25
N GLY A 589 26.00 46.18 1.74
CA GLY A 589 25.34 45.69 0.55
C GLY A 589 23.84 45.55 0.73
N THR A 590 23.08 45.82 -0.33
CA THR A 590 21.63 45.66 -0.42
C THR A 590 21.25 44.72 -1.55
N CYS A 591 20.09 44.07 -1.42
CA CYS A 591 19.58 43.23 -2.50
C CYS A 591 19.15 44.10 -3.68
N GLY A 592 19.62 43.77 -4.88
CA GLY A 592 19.44 44.59 -6.08
C GLY A 592 20.38 45.78 -6.16
N GLY A 593 21.31 45.95 -5.21
CA GLY A 593 22.33 46.98 -5.26
C GLY A 593 23.21 46.88 -6.51
N GLY A 594 23.62 48.04 -7.07
CA GLY A 594 24.31 48.07 -8.34
C GLY A 594 23.42 47.70 -9.55
N GLY A 595 22.09 47.73 -9.38
CA GLY A 595 21.10 47.50 -10.46
C GLY A 595 20.98 46.04 -10.92
N LYS A 596 21.51 45.07 -10.13
CA LYS A 596 21.39 43.63 -10.47
C LYS A 596 20.28 42.95 -9.72
N TYR A 597 19.28 42.51 -10.45
CA TYR A 597 18.11 41.79 -9.91
C TYR A 597 18.50 40.61 -9.02
N GLY A 598 17.96 40.57 -7.80
CA GLY A 598 18.16 39.48 -6.84
C GLY A 598 19.59 39.16 -6.43
N GLN A 599 20.53 40.08 -6.67
CA GLN A 599 21.95 39.96 -6.25
C GLN A 599 22.35 41.02 -5.23
N CYS A 600 23.25 40.65 -4.33
CA CYS A 600 23.80 41.59 -3.40
C CYS A 600 24.79 42.54 -4.08
N GLY A 601 24.62 43.84 -3.90
CA GLY A 601 25.50 44.85 -4.43
C GLY A 601 25.61 46.08 -3.52
N GLN A 602 26.53 46.98 -3.85
CA GLN A 602 26.70 48.23 -3.09
C GLN A 602 25.49 49.17 -3.32
N PRO A 603 25.03 49.85 -2.28
CA PRO A 603 24.06 50.92 -2.43
C PRO A 603 24.74 52.12 -3.11
N ASP A 604 24.62 52.20 -4.43
CA ASP A 604 25.05 53.36 -5.20
C ASP A 604 23.85 54.26 -5.55
N ALA A 605 24.12 55.39 -6.23
CA ALA A 605 23.10 56.41 -6.55
C ALA A 605 21.95 55.88 -7.43
N ASN A 606 22.05 54.67 -7.99
CA ASN A 606 21.00 53.96 -8.69
C ASN A 606 20.26 53.08 -7.70
N GLN A 607 19.20 53.62 -7.12
CA GLN A 607 18.29 52.91 -6.22
C GLN A 607 17.72 51.67 -6.94
N CYS A 608 17.70 50.52 -6.28
CA CYS A 608 17.06 49.33 -6.81
C CYS A 608 15.64 49.68 -7.25
N ILE A 609 15.25 49.37 -8.48
CA ILE A 609 13.90 49.57 -8.99
C ILE A 609 13.16 48.24 -8.86
N PRO A 610 12.20 48.12 -7.89
CA PRO A 610 11.41 46.91 -7.74
C PRO A 610 10.63 46.59 -9.01
N LYS A 611 10.67 45.32 -9.44
CA LYS A 611 9.90 44.83 -10.56
C LYS A 611 8.52 44.37 -10.10
N THR A 612 7.57 44.38 -11.03
CA THR A 612 6.23 43.82 -10.83
C THR A 612 6.13 42.43 -11.46
N CYS A 613 5.04 41.71 -11.15
CA CYS A 613 4.77 40.41 -11.79
C CYS A 613 4.67 40.54 -13.33
N VAL A 614 4.15 41.67 -13.81
CA VAL A 614 4.05 41.96 -15.26
C VAL A 614 5.46 42.17 -15.88
N ASP A 615 6.32 42.91 -15.19
CA ASP A 615 7.70 43.13 -15.68
C ASP A 615 8.52 41.82 -15.71
N LEU A 616 8.15 40.85 -14.90
CA LEU A 616 8.76 39.52 -14.85
C LEU A 616 8.06 38.51 -15.76
N ALA A 617 6.99 38.91 -16.44
CA ALA A 617 6.13 38.04 -17.22
C ALA A 617 5.56 36.85 -16.46
N LEU A 618 5.26 37.03 -15.14
CA LEU A 618 4.70 36.03 -14.26
C LEU A 618 3.22 36.30 -14.01
N ASN A 619 2.41 35.25 -13.92
CA ASN A 619 0.99 35.34 -13.61
C ASN A 619 0.54 34.37 -12.51
N CYS A 620 1.48 33.66 -11.86
CA CYS A 620 1.19 32.78 -10.75
C CYS A 620 2.38 32.60 -9.79
N GLY A 621 2.04 32.29 -8.55
CA GLY A 621 3.01 31.98 -7.50
C GLY A 621 3.68 33.21 -6.89
N PRO A 622 4.53 32.99 -5.86
CA PRO A 622 5.39 34.02 -5.29
C PRO A 622 6.58 34.31 -6.21
N ALA A 623 7.06 35.55 -6.16
CA ALA A 623 8.28 35.98 -6.83
C ALA A 623 9.01 37.05 -6.00
N GLY A 624 10.27 37.30 -6.29
CA GLY A 624 10.99 38.45 -5.75
C GLY A 624 10.83 39.67 -6.66
N ASP A 625 10.80 40.87 -6.08
CA ASP A 625 10.84 42.14 -6.84
C ASP A 625 12.27 42.52 -7.30
N GLY A 626 13.25 41.73 -6.92
CA GLY A 626 14.68 41.95 -7.23
C GLY A 626 15.38 42.91 -6.25
N CYS A 627 14.64 43.56 -5.37
CA CYS A 627 15.10 44.50 -4.37
C CYS A 627 14.94 43.99 -2.90
N GLY A 628 14.58 42.71 -2.76
CA GLY A 628 14.37 42.07 -1.46
C GLY A 628 12.90 41.99 -1.04
N GLY A 629 11.96 42.57 -1.78
CA GLY A 629 10.53 42.48 -1.56
C GLY A 629 9.92 41.22 -2.18
N LEU A 630 8.78 40.79 -1.63
CA LEU A 630 7.98 39.64 -2.10
C LEU A 630 6.82 40.12 -2.95
N LEU A 631 6.68 39.52 -4.13
CA LEU A 631 5.52 39.65 -5.01
C LEU A 631 4.64 38.40 -4.90
N ASN A 632 3.32 38.59 -5.01
CA ASN A 632 2.36 37.51 -5.21
C ASN A 632 1.72 37.69 -6.60
N CYS A 633 2.10 36.84 -7.53
CA CYS A 633 1.70 36.94 -8.93
C CYS A 633 0.38 36.23 -9.24
N GLY A 634 -0.33 35.76 -8.23
CA GLY A 634 -1.66 35.16 -8.38
C GLY A 634 -1.67 33.65 -8.29
N THR A 635 -2.85 33.07 -8.56
CA THR A 635 -3.10 31.63 -8.59
C THR A 635 -3.71 31.26 -9.92
N CYS A 636 -3.40 30.07 -10.41
CA CYS A 636 -3.96 29.58 -11.67
C CYS A 636 -5.38 29.05 -11.47
N VAL A 637 -6.21 29.27 -12.47
CA VAL A 637 -7.55 28.66 -12.53
C VAL A 637 -7.40 27.24 -13.07
N MET A 638 -7.92 26.24 -12.32
CA MET A 638 -7.88 24.86 -12.78
C MET A 638 -8.52 24.72 -14.17
N PRO A 639 -7.92 23.92 -15.08
CA PRO A 639 -6.90 22.89 -14.84
C PRO A 639 -5.44 23.39 -14.91
N ASP A 640 -5.21 24.69 -15.10
CA ASP A 640 -3.86 25.22 -15.19
C ASP A 640 -3.15 25.22 -13.82
N THR A 641 -1.87 24.93 -13.82
CA THR A 641 -0.99 24.99 -12.66
C THR A 641 0.18 25.93 -12.91
N CYS A 642 0.73 26.49 -11.86
CA CYS A 642 1.88 27.38 -11.98
C CYS A 642 3.08 26.59 -12.50
N GLY A 643 3.65 27.02 -13.63
CA GLY A 643 4.72 26.30 -14.32
C GLY A 643 4.26 25.07 -15.12
N GLY A 644 2.97 24.74 -15.13
CA GLY A 644 2.44 23.53 -15.76
C GLY A 644 2.61 23.46 -17.28
N GLY A 645 2.76 24.60 -17.96
CA GLY A 645 3.10 24.67 -19.39
C GLY A 645 4.61 24.61 -19.69
N GLY A 646 5.45 24.32 -18.69
CA GLY A 646 6.91 24.29 -18.83
C GLY A 646 7.57 25.67 -18.73
N VAL A 647 6.81 26.72 -18.45
CA VAL A 647 7.31 28.08 -18.23
C VAL A 647 7.10 28.44 -16.76
N GLY A 648 8.19 28.54 -15.99
CA GLY A 648 8.12 28.83 -14.54
C GLY A 648 7.40 30.14 -14.24
N GLY A 649 6.51 30.12 -13.21
CA GLY A 649 5.74 31.29 -12.78
C GLY A 649 4.61 31.72 -13.74
N VAL A 650 4.29 30.90 -14.74
CA VAL A 650 3.21 31.12 -15.70
C VAL A 650 2.20 30.00 -15.58
N CYS A 651 0.92 30.37 -15.49
CA CYS A 651 -0.17 29.39 -15.53
C CYS A 651 -0.20 28.66 -16.86
N GLY A 652 -0.24 27.37 -16.80
CA GLY A 652 -0.33 26.55 -17.99
C GLY A 652 -0.76 25.14 -17.70
N ASN A 653 -1.24 24.49 -18.74
CA ASN A 653 -1.61 23.09 -18.75
C ASN A 653 -0.75 22.38 -19.79
N GLN A 654 -0.17 21.24 -19.43
CA GLN A 654 0.45 20.39 -20.44
C GLN A 654 -0.65 19.77 -21.28
N THR A 655 -0.96 20.37 -22.42
CA THR A 655 -1.60 19.61 -23.50
C THR A 655 -0.59 18.56 -23.95
N PRO A 656 -0.92 17.28 -23.96
CA PRO A 656 -0.05 16.27 -24.54
C PRO A 656 0.13 16.61 -26.04
N LYS A 657 1.38 16.78 -26.45
CA LYS A 657 1.73 16.78 -27.87
C LYS A 657 1.69 15.35 -28.41
#